data_fb2ec6a667369e445d5cd8c5854eb631
#
_entry.id   fb2ec6a667369e445d5cd8c5854eb631
#
_cell.length_a   1.000
_cell.length_b   1.000
_cell.length_c   1.000
_cell.angle_alpha   90.00
_cell.angle_beta   90.00
_cell.angle_gamma   90.00
#
_symmetry.space_group_name_H-M   'P 1'
#
loop_
_entity.id
_entity.type
_entity.pdbx_description
1 polymer ?
#
loop_
_entity_poly.entity_id
_entity_poly.type
_entity_poly.pdbx_seq_one_letter_code
_entity_poly.pdbx_strand_id
1 'polypeptide(L)'
;MRALVKFLGVTLLALLVAAYIGVGLSRISFNVDILRLLPTHLKQVEGLSLFLKNFALPDELIVTIDAAEPEQAKAAADAIAIALQGRPDLVKMAVAEAPWDNNPANLSPFLTFVLLNQPPEKIREIAKQLAPDQAAYTLQETLEELNSSVSPIKVAMLTYDPFRIFSSLMDSALSGLSGTSEFSSKDGTFRVVYVQATAPFPDYQKTATWIKDIKALCNEAISGSGVELGFTGEPAFVAEISTDMQGDMMTSAPITLALISLIFWICYGRFLPLLGLLLMLQLIFLLTLGTAGLALNELTIAGVGFASVMIGLSVDYGYFIYQSSLTHSGTTRSLQWNSLQSIVWTAGTTAAAFFALNFSSLPGLSQLGNMVGIGVCIGALVMLGLYAPLVLKFRKPLAAPKTSRLDAVVTSDRFARVGMWITLGMVVFLLGSLVFKGLPDSDFSAATFRPRKSESHAALSKLYNRFRDDRGFLSLIVSGKNESEVWERLNRAEDALQAAKSNGTARHFLSPLPLWPELTHQKANLAEIKTLSLQSPRLKSSLLDNGFTEEAFALASAVFAQTETWGNHPLPIWPTDQASSWILRRLARHDEGNYLALGIVEPSPGCESALVASIQGEGVHLVSWGTLGDQLKQTLPREILHVSLALLAGILLILLVALRSIRAVLLFTITTSLVLLCLAGAMSLLGMQWGFFNLAAVLLLLGTGTDYSILILLAFKRSGDATQAQKQFASVIFLCCTSSMAGFATLGLASNMGLAALGQTCALGLLIDGMISLFILPHACQWFLKKI
;
A
#
# COMPACT_ATOMS: atom_id res chain seq x y z
N MET A 1 -35.89 -11.35 45.25
CA MET A 1 -35.86 -12.26 44.08
C MET A 1 -35.81 -11.52 42.74
N ARG A 2 -36.73 -10.59 42.38
CA ARG A 2 -36.72 -9.85 41.10
C ARG A 2 -35.46 -8.97 40.88
N ALA A 3 -34.90 -8.34 41.92
CA ALA A 3 -33.65 -7.56 41.81
C ALA A 3 -32.41 -8.45 41.58
N LEU A 4 -32.35 -9.61 42.25
CA LEU A 4 -31.28 -10.61 42.07
C LEU A 4 -31.29 -11.23 40.69
N VAL A 5 -32.49 -11.57 40.15
CA VAL A 5 -32.65 -12.10 38.80
C VAL A 5 -32.26 -11.06 37.72
N LYS A 6 -32.62 -9.77 37.95
CA LYS A 6 -32.18 -8.70 37.06
C LYS A 6 -30.66 -8.48 37.13
N PHE A 7 -30.06 -8.53 38.32
CA PHE A 7 -28.61 -8.40 38.48
C PHE A 7 -27.88 -9.58 37.81
N LEU A 8 -28.30 -10.82 38.06
CA LEU A 8 -27.75 -12.00 37.39
C LEU A 8 -27.89 -11.92 35.87
N GLY A 9 -29.02 -11.50 35.35
CA GLY A 9 -29.24 -11.31 33.91
C GLY A 9 -28.32 -10.26 33.27
N VAL A 10 -28.10 -9.13 33.98
CA VAL A 10 -27.17 -8.09 33.47
C VAL A 10 -25.71 -8.55 33.52
N THR A 11 -25.31 -9.28 34.58
CA THR A 11 -23.95 -9.82 34.67
C THR A 11 -23.69 -10.91 33.64
N LEU A 12 -24.67 -11.78 33.42
CA LEU A 12 -24.56 -12.80 32.37
C LEU A 12 -24.44 -12.18 30.98
N LEU A 13 -25.25 -11.16 30.68
CA LEU A 13 -25.18 -10.43 29.41
C LEU A 13 -23.82 -9.74 29.24
N ALA A 14 -23.29 -9.10 30.31
CA ALA A 14 -21.99 -8.48 30.27
C ALA A 14 -20.85 -9.49 30.02
N LEU A 15 -20.93 -10.68 30.64
CA LEU A 15 -19.98 -11.77 30.40
C LEU A 15 -20.06 -12.31 28.97
N LEU A 16 -21.27 -12.47 28.42
CA LEU A 16 -21.44 -12.88 27.02
C LEU A 16 -20.89 -11.87 26.04
N VAL A 17 -21.12 -10.57 26.29
CA VAL A 17 -20.56 -9.48 25.48
C VAL A 17 -19.02 -9.46 25.58
N ALA A 18 -18.47 -9.62 26.77
CA ALA A 18 -17.01 -9.68 26.96
C ALA A 18 -16.39 -10.91 26.27
N ALA A 19 -17.03 -12.07 26.37
CA ALA A 19 -16.60 -13.28 25.66
C ALA A 19 -16.67 -13.12 24.14
N TYR A 20 -17.75 -12.53 23.62
CA TYR A 20 -17.90 -12.19 22.21
C TYR A 20 -16.77 -11.30 21.70
N ILE A 21 -16.48 -10.21 22.43
CA ILE A 21 -15.39 -9.28 22.12
C ILE A 21 -14.05 -10.03 22.20
N GLY A 22 -13.80 -10.82 23.24
CA GLY A 22 -12.55 -11.56 23.44
C GLY A 22 -12.27 -12.55 22.30
N VAL A 23 -13.28 -13.34 21.88
CA VAL A 23 -13.16 -14.29 20.77
C VAL A 23 -12.94 -13.55 19.45
N GLY A 24 -13.62 -12.43 19.22
CA GLY A 24 -13.41 -11.62 18.03
C GLY A 24 -11.99 -11.05 17.96
N LEU A 25 -11.53 -10.44 19.06
CA LEU A 25 -10.18 -9.85 19.10
C LEU A 25 -9.06 -10.87 18.92
N SER A 26 -9.24 -12.10 19.43
CA SER A 26 -8.21 -13.15 19.29
C SER A 26 -8.05 -13.68 17.85
N ARG A 27 -9.01 -13.38 16.96
CA ARG A 27 -8.99 -13.78 15.55
C ARG A 27 -8.47 -12.70 14.61
N ILE A 28 -8.29 -11.47 15.09
CA ILE A 28 -7.81 -10.37 14.25
C ILE A 28 -6.33 -10.56 13.98
N SER A 29 -5.99 -10.62 12.70
CA SER A 29 -4.64 -10.44 12.19
C SER A 29 -4.54 -9.15 11.39
N PHE A 30 -3.40 -8.48 11.45
CA PHE A 30 -3.17 -7.28 10.65
C PHE A 30 -2.39 -7.64 9.40
N ASN A 31 -2.84 -7.13 8.26
CA ASN A 31 -2.19 -7.36 6.99
C ASN A 31 -1.72 -6.01 6.41
N VAL A 32 -0.40 -5.90 6.22
CA VAL A 32 0.26 -4.70 5.70
C VAL A 32 0.51 -4.75 4.18
N ASP A 33 0.04 -5.80 3.50
CA ASP A 33 0.19 -5.94 2.06
C ASP A 33 -0.63 -4.88 1.31
N ILE A 34 0.07 -3.96 0.66
CA ILE A 34 -0.52 -2.86 -0.11
C ILE A 34 -1.35 -3.38 -1.30
N LEU A 35 -0.94 -4.50 -1.90
CA LEU A 35 -1.65 -5.07 -3.05
C LEU A 35 -3.06 -5.53 -2.71
N ARG A 36 -3.32 -5.90 -1.46
CA ARG A 36 -4.66 -6.23 -0.99
C ARG A 36 -5.62 -5.04 -0.93
N LEU A 37 -5.11 -3.83 -1.10
CA LEU A 37 -5.94 -2.63 -1.25
C LEU A 37 -6.39 -2.40 -2.68
N LEU A 38 -5.78 -3.09 -3.66
CA LEU A 38 -5.95 -2.87 -5.10
C LEU A 38 -6.91 -3.89 -5.73
N PRO A 39 -7.51 -3.57 -6.88
CA PRO A 39 -8.44 -4.46 -7.59
C PRO A 39 -7.74 -5.73 -8.09
N THR A 40 -8.12 -6.88 -7.58
CA THR A 40 -7.49 -8.17 -7.88
C THR A 40 -7.75 -8.68 -9.31
N HIS A 41 -8.74 -8.13 -10.01
CA HIS A 41 -9.08 -8.52 -11.39
C HIS A 41 -8.18 -7.87 -12.45
N LEU A 42 -7.34 -6.92 -12.06
CA LEU A 42 -6.43 -6.25 -12.98
C LEU A 42 -5.16 -7.09 -13.19
N LYS A 43 -4.83 -7.38 -14.45
CA LYS A 43 -3.62 -8.15 -14.82
C LYS A 43 -2.32 -7.52 -14.29
N GLN A 44 -2.28 -6.18 -14.19
CA GLN A 44 -1.15 -5.47 -13.61
C GLN A 44 -1.01 -5.77 -12.09
N VAL A 45 -2.13 -5.87 -11.36
CA VAL A 45 -2.11 -6.24 -9.94
C VAL A 45 -1.71 -7.70 -9.76
N GLU A 46 -2.19 -8.61 -10.62
CA GLU A 46 -1.79 -10.01 -10.63
C GLU A 46 -0.28 -10.16 -10.84
N GLY A 47 0.28 -9.54 -11.88
CA GLY A 47 1.71 -9.59 -12.14
C GLY A 47 2.55 -8.93 -11.04
N LEU A 48 2.14 -7.78 -10.51
CA LEU A 48 2.82 -7.16 -9.36
C LEU A 48 2.74 -8.03 -8.10
N SER A 49 1.64 -8.73 -7.89
CA SER A 49 1.51 -9.69 -6.79
C SER A 49 2.50 -10.85 -6.93
N LEU A 50 2.63 -11.41 -8.15
CA LEU A 50 3.63 -12.42 -8.44
C LEU A 50 5.05 -11.89 -8.22
N PHE A 51 5.34 -10.65 -8.64
CA PHE A 51 6.62 -10.01 -8.43
C PHE A 51 6.95 -9.85 -6.94
N LEU A 52 6.07 -9.20 -6.18
CA LEU A 52 6.32 -8.93 -4.75
C LEU A 52 6.41 -10.22 -3.93
N LYS A 53 5.55 -11.19 -4.20
CA LYS A 53 5.57 -12.44 -3.46
C LYS A 53 6.81 -13.30 -3.71
N ASN A 54 7.38 -13.25 -4.92
CA ASN A 54 8.44 -14.19 -5.33
C ASN A 54 9.82 -13.53 -5.51
N PHE A 55 9.88 -12.26 -5.91
CA PHE A 55 11.13 -11.59 -6.29
C PHE A 55 11.47 -10.35 -5.45
N ALA A 56 10.55 -9.84 -4.63
CA ALA A 56 10.86 -8.75 -3.71
C ALA A 56 11.71 -9.19 -2.50
N LEU A 57 11.94 -10.50 -2.35
CA LEU A 57 12.78 -11.11 -1.32
C LEU A 57 12.38 -10.65 0.11
N PRO A 58 11.25 -11.14 0.62
CA PRO A 58 10.69 -10.70 1.91
C PRO A 58 11.58 -11.00 3.12
N ASP A 59 12.60 -11.81 2.94
CA ASP A 59 13.62 -12.16 3.92
C ASP A 59 14.93 -11.39 3.75
N GLU A 60 15.03 -10.46 2.78
CA GLU A 60 16.24 -9.71 2.46
C GLU A 60 16.09 -8.22 2.75
N LEU A 61 16.93 -7.73 3.66
CA LEU A 61 17.09 -6.30 3.95
C LEU A 61 18.29 -5.76 3.18
N ILE A 62 18.16 -4.56 2.67
CA ILE A 62 19.23 -3.82 1.98
C ILE A 62 19.67 -2.69 2.91
N VAL A 63 20.90 -2.75 3.40
CA VAL A 63 21.53 -1.68 4.16
C VAL A 63 22.36 -0.83 3.20
N THR A 64 22.03 0.44 3.06
CA THR A 64 22.76 1.39 2.22
C THR A 64 23.71 2.23 3.07
N ILE A 65 24.90 2.47 2.55
CA ILE A 65 26.02 3.15 3.21
C ILE A 65 26.45 4.29 2.31
N ASP A 66 26.35 5.51 2.80
CA ASP A 66 26.72 6.74 2.08
C ASP A 66 27.85 7.44 2.86
N ALA A 67 29.02 7.52 2.27
CA ALA A 67 30.22 8.08 2.89
C ALA A 67 30.87 9.14 1.99
N ALA A 68 31.68 10.00 2.58
CA ALA A 68 32.42 11.03 1.84
C ALA A 68 33.56 10.43 0.99
N GLU A 69 34.15 9.31 1.45
CA GLU A 69 35.31 8.68 0.80
C GLU A 69 35.04 7.18 0.55
N PRO A 70 35.51 6.63 -0.59
CA PRO A 70 35.31 5.21 -0.95
C PRO A 70 35.82 4.22 0.10
N GLU A 71 37.00 4.50 0.70
CA GLU A 71 37.58 3.65 1.72
C GLU A 71 36.76 3.60 3.01
N GLN A 72 36.15 4.72 3.40
CA GLN A 72 35.22 4.78 4.55
C GLN A 72 33.97 3.96 4.28
N ALA A 73 33.41 4.06 3.06
CA ALA A 73 32.25 3.28 2.66
C ALA A 73 32.57 1.78 2.69
N LYS A 74 33.75 1.37 2.22
CA LYS A 74 34.19 -0.03 2.22
C LYS A 74 34.40 -0.53 3.64
N ALA A 75 35.13 0.19 4.46
CA ALA A 75 35.40 -0.21 5.85
C ALA A 75 34.10 -0.34 6.67
N ALA A 76 33.14 0.57 6.45
CA ALA A 76 31.83 0.50 7.09
C ALA A 76 31.02 -0.72 6.62
N ALA A 77 31.03 -1.03 5.32
CA ALA A 77 30.34 -2.20 4.77
C ALA A 77 30.90 -3.51 5.34
N ASP A 78 32.22 -3.63 5.39
CA ASP A 78 32.89 -4.80 5.94
C ASP A 78 32.62 -4.96 7.44
N ALA A 79 32.69 -3.85 8.22
CA ALA A 79 32.39 -3.86 9.65
C ALA A 79 30.94 -4.28 9.93
N ILE A 80 29.98 -3.77 9.16
CA ILE A 80 28.56 -4.17 9.28
C ILE A 80 28.39 -5.64 8.93
N ALA A 81 28.97 -6.11 7.82
CA ALA A 81 28.85 -7.51 7.42
C ALA A 81 29.41 -8.47 8.49
N ILE A 82 30.59 -8.16 9.07
CA ILE A 82 31.21 -8.93 10.15
C ILE A 82 30.34 -8.93 11.41
N ALA A 83 29.83 -7.75 11.82
CA ALA A 83 28.98 -7.63 13.01
C ALA A 83 27.69 -8.44 12.88
N LEU A 84 27.07 -8.42 11.70
CA LEU A 84 25.85 -9.15 11.41
C LEU A 84 26.07 -10.67 11.28
N GLN A 85 27.18 -11.10 10.67
CA GLN A 85 27.55 -12.52 10.60
C GLN A 85 27.83 -13.11 11.99
N GLY A 86 28.24 -12.26 12.96
CA GLY A 86 28.39 -12.66 14.38
C GLY A 86 27.06 -13.00 15.09
N ARG A 87 25.91 -12.82 14.46
CA ARG A 87 24.57 -13.06 15.02
C ARG A 87 23.76 -14.06 14.18
N PRO A 88 24.15 -15.34 14.18
CA PRO A 88 23.48 -16.38 13.38
C PRO A 88 22.03 -16.65 13.82
N ASP A 89 21.65 -16.19 15.00
CA ASP A 89 20.26 -16.19 15.50
C ASP A 89 19.35 -15.22 14.74
N LEU A 90 19.88 -14.12 14.22
CA LEU A 90 19.15 -13.08 13.50
C LEU A 90 19.41 -13.12 11.99
N VAL A 91 20.63 -13.41 11.57
CA VAL A 91 21.11 -13.24 10.20
C VAL A 91 21.66 -14.56 9.67
N LYS A 92 21.06 -15.04 8.58
CA LYS A 92 21.55 -16.22 7.84
C LYS A 92 22.78 -15.87 7.00
N MET A 93 22.76 -14.68 6.38
CA MET A 93 23.82 -14.21 5.50
C MET A 93 23.83 -12.68 5.48
N ALA A 94 25.03 -12.10 5.60
CA ALA A 94 25.26 -10.68 5.33
C ALA A 94 26.39 -10.57 4.30
N VAL A 95 26.15 -9.89 3.18
CA VAL A 95 27.05 -9.86 2.03
C VAL A 95 27.32 -8.42 1.63
N ALA A 96 28.58 -7.99 1.76
CA ALA A 96 29.08 -6.68 1.37
C ALA A 96 29.80 -6.64 0.01
N GLU A 97 30.17 -7.81 -0.50
CA GLU A 97 30.83 -8.00 -1.80
C GLU A 97 30.26 -9.24 -2.49
N ALA A 98 30.37 -9.34 -3.81
CA ALA A 98 29.82 -10.48 -4.53
C ALA A 98 30.50 -11.80 -4.09
N PRO A 99 29.75 -12.91 -3.95
CA PRO A 99 30.33 -14.18 -3.48
C PRO A 99 31.50 -14.74 -4.32
N TRP A 100 31.68 -14.18 -5.52
CA TRP A 100 32.72 -14.59 -6.47
C TRP A 100 33.88 -13.59 -6.61
N ASP A 101 33.82 -12.40 -5.98
CA ASP A 101 34.86 -11.37 -6.13
C ASP A 101 36.24 -11.87 -5.61
N ASN A 102 36.26 -12.64 -4.52
CA ASN A 102 37.47 -13.16 -3.94
C ASN A 102 37.99 -14.46 -4.64
N ASN A 103 37.10 -15.18 -5.34
CA ASN A 103 37.46 -16.39 -6.08
C ASN A 103 36.47 -16.62 -7.23
N PRO A 104 36.82 -16.22 -8.47
CA PRO A 104 36.00 -16.42 -9.64
C PRO A 104 35.61 -17.88 -9.94
N ALA A 105 36.39 -18.85 -9.46
CA ALA A 105 36.04 -20.25 -9.61
C ALA A 105 34.76 -20.63 -8.85
N ASN A 106 34.32 -19.84 -7.88
CA ASN A 106 33.01 -20.01 -7.22
C ASN A 106 31.81 -19.81 -8.18
N LEU A 107 32.03 -19.17 -9.35
CA LEU A 107 31.05 -19.08 -10.42
C LEU A 107 30.91 -20.33 -11.26
N SER A 108 31.84 -21.32 -11.12
CA SER A 108 31.83 -22.47 -12.02
C SER A 108 30.51 -23.24 -12.07
N PRO A 109 29.73 -23.46 -10.98
CA PRO A 109 28.42 -24.10 -11.11
C PRO A 109 27.43 -23.25 -11.90
N PHE A 110 27.42 -21.93 -11.68
CA PHE A 110 26.55 -21.02 -12.42
C PHE A 110 26.91 -20.96 -13.91
N LEU A 111 28.20 -20.84 -14.24
CA LEU A 111 28.66 -20.83 -15.64
C LEU A 111 28.40 -22.16 -16.34
N THR A 112 28.59 -23.28 -15.63
CA THR A 112 28.21 -24.60 -16.16
C THR A 112 26.73 -24.68 -16.44
N PHE A 113 25.88 -24.16 -15.56
CA PHE A 113 24.45 -24.07 -15.76
C PHE A 113 24.09 -23.23 -16.99
N VAL A 114 24.70 -22.06 -17.13
CA VAL A 114 24.48 -21.19 -18.31
C VAL A 114 24.91 -21.89 -19.61
N LEU A 115 26.05 -22.56 -19.61
CA LEU A 115 26.52 -23.34 -20.75
C LEU A 115 25.57 -24.47 -21.15
N LEU A 116 25.08 -25.21 -20.15
CA LEU A 116 24.13 -26.32 -20.38
C LEU A 116 22.81 -25.86 -21.00
N ASN A 117 22.39 -24.63 -20.79
CA ASN A 117 21.14 -24.11 -21.28
C ASN A 117 21.26 -23.37 -22.63
N GLN A 118 22.48 -23.19 -23.16
CA GLN A 118 22.66 -22.58 -24.48
C GLN A 118 22.12 -23.47 -25.61
N PRO A 119 21.73 -22.87 -26.76
CA PRO A 119 21.48 -23.65 -27.96
C PRO A 119 22.65 -24.55 -28.32
N PRO A 120 22.43 -25.83 -28.68
CA PRO A 120 23.52 -26.77 -28.97
C PRO A 120 24.50 -26.30 -30.05
N GLU A 121 24.03 -25.45 -30.99
CA GLU A 121 24.86 -24.83 -32.02
C GLU A 121 25.96 -23.96 -31.43
N LYS A 122 25.65 -23.22 -30.39
CA LYS A 122 26.59 -22.32 -29.70
C LYS A 122 27.68 -23.10 -28.95
N ILE A 123 27.33 -24.23 -28.37
CA ILE A 123 28.30 -25.12 -27.74
C ILE A 123 29.26 -25.73 -28.78
N ARG A 124 28.75 -26.09 -29.97
CA ARG A 124 29.58 -26.56 -31.11
C ARG A 124 30.50 -25.46 -31.65
N GLU A 125 30.09 -24.19 -31.62
CA GLU A 125 30.93 -23.05 -31.96
C GLU A 125 32.08 -22.91 -30.94
N ILE A 126 31.76 -22.97 -29.64
CA ILE A 126 32.79 -22.99 -28.59
C ILE A 126 33.73 -24.16 -28.75
N ALA A 127 33.24 -25.35 -29.07
CA ALA A 127 34.06 -26.52 -29.35
C ALA A 127 35.03 -26.30 -30.53
N LYS A 128 34.57 -25.62 -31.60
CA LYS A 128 35.47 -25.25 -32.71
C LYS A 128 36.50 -24.21 -32.32
N GLN A 129 36.16 -23.23 -31.48
CA GLN A 129 37.13 -22.23 -30.99
C GLN A 129 38.20 -22.87 -30.10
N LEU A 130 37.89 -23.95 -29.42
CA LEU A 130 38.80 -24.70 -28.56
C LEU A 130 39.59 -25.77 -29.34
N ALA A 131 39.40 -25.90 -30.68
CA ALA A 131 40.28 -26.74 -31.51
C ALA A 131 41.74 -26.24 -31.46
N PRO A 132 42.73 -27.12 -31.50
CA PRO A 132 44.11 -26.77 -31.18
C PRO A 132 44.69 -25.53 -31.89
N ASP A 133 44.49 -25.44 -33.20
CA ASP A 133 44.99 -24.30 -33.99
C ASP A 133 44.23 -22.99 -33.66
N GLN A 134 42.94 -23.08 -33.46
CA GLN A 134 42.08 -21.92 -33.15
C GLN A 134 42.28 -21.44 -31.70
N ALA A 135 42.46 -22.37 -30.75
CA ALA A 135 42.74 -22.06 -29.36
C ALA A 135 44.04 -21.28 -29.17
N ALA A 136 45.10 -21.71 -29.91
CA ALA A 136 46.37 -20.99 -29.88
C ALA A 136 46.27 -19.58 -30.47
N TYR A 137 45.53 -19.42 -31.57
CA TYR A 137 45.23 -18.09 -32.14
C TYR A 137 44.47 -17.19 -31.17
N THR A 138 43.42 -17.72 -30.54
CA THR A 138 42.61 -16.96 -29.56
C THR A 138 43.44 -16.52 -28.34
N LEU A 139 44.35 -17.38 -27.90
CA LEU A 139 45.25 -17.04 -26.78
C LEU A 139 46.24 -15.92 -27.16
N GLN A 140 46.81 -15.96 -28.39
CA GLN A 140 47.66 -14.87 -28.88
C GLN A 140 46.92 -13.55 -28.99
N GLU A 141 45.72 -13.54 -29.58
CA GLU A 141 44.86 -12.38 -29.66
C GLU A 141 44.48 -11.80 -28.26
N THR A 142 44.18 -12.71 -27.32
CA THR A 142 43.89 -12.33 -25.94
C THR A 142 45.12 -11.72 -25.23
N LEU A 143 46.33 -12.24 -25.49
CA LEU A 143 47.55 -11.67 -24.94
C LEU A 143 47.86 -10.29 -25.50
N GLU A 144 47.67 -10.11 -26.82
CA GLU A 144 47.81 -8.79 -27.46
C GLU A 144 46.82 -7.77 -26.87
N GLU A 145 45.58 -8.19 -26.64
CA GLU A 145 44.55 -7.33 -26.09
C GLU A 145 44.82 -7.01 -24.61
N LEU A 146 45.29 -7.97 -23.80
CA LEU A 146 45.74 -7.74 -22.41
C LEU A 146 46.84 -6.69 -22.36
N ASN A 147 47.81 -6.75 -23.28
CA ASN A 147 48.92 -5.80 -23.35
C ASN A 147 48.51 -4.40 -23.85
N SER A 148 47.43 -4.28 -24.57
CA SER A 148 46.93 -3.01 -25.15
C SER A 148 45.78 -2.40 -24.38
N SER A 149 45.07 -3.16 -23.54
CA SER A 149 43.86 -2.69 -22.85
C SER A 149 44.12 -1.78 -21.68
N VAL A 150 43.44 -0.64 -21.66
CA VAL A 150 43.46 0.32 -20.55
C VAL A 150 42.28 0.10 -19.59
N SER A 151 41.38 -0.83 -19.86
CA SER A 151 40.22 -1.13 -19.03
C SER A 151 40.53 -2.19 -17.98
N PRO A 152 40.54 -1.86 -16.68
CA PRO A 152 40.80 -2.85 -15.62
C PRO A 152 39.81 -4.01 -15.60
N ILE A 153 38.55 -3.74 -15.91
CA ILE A 153 37.48 -4.77 -15.94
C ILE A 153 37.74 -5.76 -17.08
N LYS A 154 38.08 -5.24 -18.27
CA LYS A 154 38.37 -6.09 -19.43
C LYS A 154 39.64 -6.95 -19.21
N VAL A 155 40.66 -6.36 -18.59
CA VAL A 155 41.89 -7.09 -18.20
C VAL A 155 41.54 -8.20 -17.21
N ALA A 156 40.75 -7.91 -16.17
CA ALA A 156 40.34 -8.93 -15.21
C ALA A 156 39.55 -10.07 -15.88
N MET A 157 38.59 -9.77 -16.74
CA MET A 157 37.80 -10.78 -17.45
C MET A 157 38.72 -11.70 -18.33
N LEU A 158 39.56 -11.09 -19.14
CA LEU A 158 40.46 -11.84 -20.02
C LEU A 158 41.50 -12.66 -19.26
N THR A 159 41.90 -12.23 -18.06
CA THR A 159 42.82 -12.97 -17.20
C THR A 159 42.23 -14.28 -16.71
N TYR A 160 40.94 -14.33 -16.42
CA TYR A 160 40.22 -15.51 -15.93
C TYR A 160 39.57 -16.34 -17.04
N ASP A 161 39.38 -15.76 -18.24
CA ASP A 161 38.77 -16.43 -19.41
C ASP A 161 39.61 -16.17 -20.69
N PRO A 162 40.86 -16.60 -20.76
CA PRO A 162 41.74 -16.34 -21.90
C PRO A 162 41.27 -17.00 -23.20
N PHE A 163 40.46 -18.05 -23.13
CA PHE A 163 39.83 -18.69 -24.28
C PHE A 163 38.54 -18.02 -24.71
N ARG A 164 38.07 -17.00 -24.00
CA ARG A 164 36.82 -16.26 -24.25
C ARG A 164 35.57 -17.16 -24.31
N ILE A 165 35.56 -18.23 -23.52
CA ILE A 165 34.44 -19.17 -23.44
C ILE A 165 33.25 -18.52 -22.77
N PHE A 166 33.51 -17.80 -21.66
CA PHE A 166 32.49 -17.29 -20.76
C PHE A 166 32.14 -15.84 -21.05
N SER A 167 33.06 -15.03 -21.58
CA SER A 167 32.86 -13.62 -21.90
C SER A 167 31.68 -13.40 -22.84
N SER A 168 31.59 -14.15 -23.94
CA SER A 168 30.49 -14.06 -24.90
C SER A 168 29.15 -14.56 -24.34
N LEU A 169 29.18 -15.48 -23.38
CA LEU A 169 28.00 -16.00 -22.69
C LEU A 169 27.48 -15.01 -21.64
N MET A 170 28.38 -14.44 -20.86
CA MET A 170 28.06 -13.42 -19.87
C MET A 170 27.49 -12.15 -20.54
N ASP A 171 28.07 -11.73 -21.65
CA ASP A 171 27.54 -10.61 -22.44
C ASP A 171 26.12 -10.89 -22.96
N SER A 172 25.82 -12.12 -23.37
CA SER A 172 24.49 -12.49 -23.83
C SER A 172 23.49 -12.74 -22.70
N ALA A 173 23.93 -13.36 -21.59
CA ALA A 173 23.07 -13.72 -20.45
C ALA A 173 22.86 -12.56 -19.47
N LEU A 174 23.85 -11.67 -19.32
CA LEU A 174 23.88 -10.63 -18.31
C LEU A 174 24.10 -9.22 -18.89
N SER A 175 23.90 -9.02 -20.20
CA SER A 175 24.12 -7.72 -20.88
C SER A 175 23.36 -6.54 -20.28
N GLY A 176 22.31 -6.81 -19.50
CA GLY A 176 21.57 -5.81 -18.74
C GLY A 176 22.08 -5.57 -17.30
N LEU A 177 22.96 -6.46 -16.81
CA LEU A 177 23.56 -6.37 -15.47
C LEU A 177 25.04 -5.93 -15.54
N SER A 178 25.66 -6.02 -16.71
CA SER A 178 27.05 -5.66 -16.92
C SER A 178 27.26 -4.15 -16.97
N GLY A 179 27.61 -3.55 -15.87
CA GLY A 179 28.03 -2.13 -15.87
C GLY A 179 28.09 -1.46 -14.50
N THR A 180 27.49 -2.04 -13.50
CA THR A 180 27.61 -1.54 -12.12
C THR A 180 27.81 -2.71 -11.17
N SER A 181 28.79 -2.63 -10.30
CA SER A 181 28.85 -3.50 -9.11
C SER A 181 27.51 -3.34 -8.37
N GLU A 182 26.77 -4.42 -8.15
CA GLU A 182 25.53 -4.38 -7.37
C GLU A 182 25.78 -3.98 -5.90
N PHE A 183 27.03 -3.88 -5.48
CA PHE A 183 27.48 -3.61 -4.11
C PHE A 183 28.10 -2.23 -3.94
N SER A 184 28.50 -1.56 -5.03
CA SER A 184 29.19 -0.27 -4.96
C SER A 184 28.83 0.63 -6.13
N SER A 185 28.62 1.92 -5.88
CA SER A 185 28.48 2.95 -6.91
C SER A 185 29.78 3.11 -7.72
N LYS A 186 29.68 3.74 -8.89
CA LYS A 186 30.85 3.95 -9.77
C LYS A 186 31.98 4.74 -9.11
N ASP A 187 31.64 5.66 -8.21
CA ASP A 187 32.57 6.48 -7.43
C ASP A 187 33.04 5.80 -6.12
N GLY A 188 32.47 4.65 -5.77
CA GLY A 188 32.80 3.88 -4.58
C GLY A 188 32.31 4.47 -3.25
N THR A 189 31.71 5.68 -3.26
CA THR A 189 31.27 6.39 -2.05
C THR A 189 29.96 5.86 -1.48
N PHE A 190 29.19 5.15 -2.29
CA PHE A 190 27.93 4.53 -1.88
C PHE A 190 28.03 3.02 -2.02
N ARG A 191 27.76 2.29 -0.93
CA ARG A 191 27.82 0.83 -0.88
C ARG A 191 26.53 0.23 -0.31
N VAL A 192 26.38 -1.08 -0.56
CA VAL A 192 25.20 -1.83 -0.13
C VAL A 192 25.63 -3.13 0.54
N VAL A 193 24.99 -3.46 1.65
CA VAL A 193 25.09 -4.76 2.31
C VAL A 193 23.72 -5.44 2.23
N TYR A 194 23.67 -6.64 1.65
CA TYR A 194 22.48 -7.47 1.60
C TYR A 194 22.44 -8.37 2.83
N VAL A 195 21.35 -8.31 3.58
CA VAL A 195 21.19 -9.03 4.85
C VAL A 195 19.98 -9.95 4.74
N GLN A 196 20.22 -11.25 4.78
CA GLN A 196 19.18 -12.26 4.76
C GLN A 196 18.84 -12.71 6.18
N ALA A 197 17.55 -12.71 6.54
CA ALA A 197 17.08 -13.23 7.82
C ALA A 197 17.27 -14.76 7.92
N THR A 198 17.49 -15.26 9.14
CA THR A 198 17.65 -16.70 9.40
C THR A 198 16.38 -17.49 9.13
N ALA A 199 15.19 -16.89 9.37
CA ALA A 199 13.89 -17.51 9.11
C ALA A 199 12.91 -16.49 8.51
N PRO A 200 11.93 -16.93 7.71
CA PRO A 200 10.86 -16.07 7.25
C PRO A 200 10.07 -15.49 8.42
N PHE A 201 9.60 -14.27 8.30
CA PHE A 201 8.84 -13.61 9.35
C PHE A 201 7.37 -14.07 9.31
N PRO A 202 6.85 -14.66 10.40
CA PRO A 202 5.46 -15.11 10.47
C PRO A 202 4.48 -13.95 10.60
N ASP A 203 4.94 -12.81 11.13
CA ASP A 203 4.13 -11.62 11.35
C ASP A 203 4.96 -10.32 11.30
N TYR A 204 4.27 -9.21 11.09
CA TYR A 204 4.88 -7.87 10.96
C TYR A 204 5.55 -7.38 12.26
N GLN A 205 5.13 -7.84 13.45
CA GLN A 205 5.71 -7.41 14.74
C GLN A 205 7.11 -7.99 14.91
N LYS A 206 7.29 -9.25 14.50
CA LYS A 206 8.62 -9.87 14.49
C LYS A 206 9.54 -9.23 13.47
N THR A 207 9.01 -8.88 12.29
CA THR A 207 9.75 -8.09 11.30
C THR A 207 10.22 -6.76 11.88
N ALA A 208 9.33 -6.01 12.54
CA ALA A 208 9.67 -4.72 13.14
C ALA A 208 10.73 -4.85 14.25
N THR A 209 10.64 -5.90 15.08
CA THR A 209 11.62 -6.18 16.13
C THR A 209 12.98 -6.52 15.51
N TRP A 210 12.99 -7.40 14.52
CA TRP A 210 14.22 -7.78 13.80
C TRP A 210 14.91 -6.57 13.15
N ILE A 211 14.15 -5.71 12.45
CA ILE A 211 14.69 -4.47 11.85
C ILE A 211 15.29 -3.56 12.93
N LYS A 212 14.63 -3.43 14.09
CA LYS A 212 15.17 -2.64 15.21
C LYS A 212 16.50 -3.18 15.71
N ASP A 213 16.61 -4.51 15.86
CA ASP A 213 17.84 -5.16 16.32
C ASP A 213 18.96 -5.02 15.28
N ILE A 214 18.64 -5.20 13.99
CA ILE A 214 19.62 -4.99 12.90
C ILE A 214 20.09 -3.52 12.84
N LYS A 215 19.17 -2.55 12.94
CA LYS A 215 19.51 -1.11 12.98
C LYS A 215 20.44 -0.80 14.15
N ALA A 216 20.21 -1.39 15.32
CA ALA A 216 21.06 -1.20 16.49
C ALA A 216 22.48 -1.76 16.26
N LEU A 217 22.60 -3.00 15.74
CA LEU A 217 23.88 -3.63 15.43
C LEU A 217 24.67 -2.84 14.38
N CYS A 218 24.00 -2.39 13.30
CA CYS A 218 24.66 -1.59 12.26
C CYS A 218 25.18 -0.27 12.80
N ASN A 219 24.37 0.45 13.61
CA ASN A 219 24.79 1.72 14.20
C ASN A 219 25.95 1.53 15.20
N GLU A 220 25.96 0.45 15.96
CA GLU A 220 27.07 0.12 16.87
C GLU A 220 28.36 -0.16 16.10
N ALA A 221 28.28 -0.94 15.00
CA ALA A 221 29.42 -1.31 14.18
C ALA A 221 30.14 -0.11 13.53
N ILE A 222 29.41 0.97 13.23
CA ILE A 222 29.95 2.17 12.58
C ILE A 222 30.08 3.38 13.52
N SER A 223 29.94 3.17 14.83
CA SER A 223 29.99 4.28 15.80
C SER A 223 31.21 5.15 15.61
N GLY A 224 31.02 6.44 15.33
CA GLY A 224 32.08 7.44 15.14
C GLY A 224 32.68 7.52 13.72
N SER A 225 32.14 6.79 12.73
CA SER A 225 32.66 6.80 11.36
C SER A 225 32.17 7.98 10.50
N GLY A 226 31.13 8.71 10.91
CA GLY A 226 30.55 9.82 10.13
C GLY A 226 29.82 9.38 8.86
N VAL A 227 29.46 8.11 8.74
CA VAL A 227 28.79 7.48 7.60
C VAL A 227 27.27 7.51 7.81
N GLU A 228 26.51 7.81 6.76
CA GLU A 228 25.04 7.78 6.79
C GLU A 228 24.53 6.39 6.38
N LEU A 229 23.69 5.79 7.23
CA LEU A 229 23.02 4.51 6.94
C LEU A 229 21.59 4.74 6.46
N GLY A 230 21.17 3.90 5.50
CA GLY A 230 19.79 3.74 5.11
C GLY A 230 19.39 2.28 5.11
N PHE A 231 18.09 2.01 5.30
CA PHE A 231 17.55 0.66 5.36
C PHE A 231 16.36 0.57 4.40
N THR A 232 16.42 -0.35 3.44
CA THR A 232 15.36 -0.57 2.46
C THR A 232 15.18 -2.05 2.16
N GLY A 233 14.23 -2.40 1.29
CA GLY A 233 13.80 -3.77 1.06
C GLY A 233 12.46 -4.05 1.73
N GLU A 234 11.81 -5.14 1.37
CA GLU A 234 10.45 -5.45 1.86
C GLU A 234 10.34 -5.48 3.39
N PRO A 235 11.28 -6.11 4.15
CA PRO A 235 11.20 -6.09 5.61
C PRO A 235 11.23 -4.69 6.21
N ALA A 236 12.01 -3.76 5.63
CA ALA A 236 12.10 -2.39 6.10
C ALA A 236 10.78 -1.64 5.89
N PHE A 237 10.14 -1.79 4.71
CA PHE A 237 8.83 -1.22 4.43
C PHE A 237 7.74 -1.79 5.34
N VAL A 238 7.71 -3.10 5.54
CA VAL A 238 6.75 -3.77 6.43
C VAL A 238 6.89 -3.27 7.86
N ALA A 239 8.11 -3.17 8.37
CA ALA A 239 8.38 -2.66 9.71
C ALA A 239 7.96 -1.20 9.87
N GLU A 240 8.25 -0.34 8.90
CA GLU A 240 7.89 1.08 8.91
C GLU A 240 6.36 1.26 8.89
N ILE A 241 5.68 0.63 7.93
CA ILE A 241 4.22 0.70 7.81
C ILE A 241 3.54 0.17 9.07
N SER A 242 4.01 -0.93 9.65
CA SER A 242 3.42 -1.51 10.84
C SER A 242 3.60 -0.62 12.06
N THR A 243 4.76 0.01 12.21
CA THR A 243 5.05 0.94 13.32
C THR A 243 4.20 2.19 13.22
N ASP A 244 4.10 2.77 12.02
CA ASP A 244 3.28 3.94 11.75
C ASP A 244 1.79 3.64 11.99
N MET A 245 1.31 2.49 11.52
CA MET A 245 -0.06 2.05 11.73
C MET A 245 -0.40 1.90 13.22
N GLN A 246 0.49 1.31 14.01
CA GLN A 246 0.32 1.23 15.47
C GLN A 246 0.32 2.63 16.11
N GLY A 247 1.22 3.49 15.68
CA GLY A 247 1.29 4.89 16.12
C GLY A 247 0.00 5.65 15.83
N ASP A 248 -0.52 5.52 14.61
CA ASP A 248 -1.78 6.14 14.19
C ASP A 248 -2.98 5.64 15.02
N MET A 249 -3.05 4.33 15.29
CA MET A 249 -4.09 3.77 16.15
C MET A 249 -4.02 4.30 17.57
N MET A 250 -2.80 4.37 18.15
CA MET A 250 -2.59 4.82 19.53
C MET A 250 -2.80 6.32 19.70
N THR A 251 -2.76 7.11 18.63
CA THR A 251 -2.86 8.57 18.71
C THR A 251 -4.21 9.11 18.23
N SER A 252 -4.72 8.62 17.09
CA SER A 252 -5.91 9.19 16.44
C SER A 252 -7.19 9.01 17.27
N ALA A 253 -7.45 7.81 17.79
CA ALA A 253 -8.65 7.55 18.56
C ALA A 253 -8.69 8.30 19.91
N PRO A 254 -7.63 8.33 20.74
CA PRO A 254 -7.59 9.16 21.96
C PRO A 254 -7.72 10.66 21.69
N ILE A 255 -7.08 11.18 20.61
CA ILE A 255 -7.23 12.59 20.24
C ILE A 255 -8.68 12.89 19.86
N THR A 256 -9.31 12.04 19.07
CA THR A 256 -10.74 12.16 18.72
C THR A 256 -11.61 12.18 19.98
N LEU A 257 -11.41 11.24 20.91
CA LEU A 257 -12.14 11.20 22.17
C LEU A 257 -11.90 12.43 23.04
N ALA A 258 -10.67 12.94 23.09
CA ALA A 258 -10.34 14.16 23.80
C ALA A 258 -11.04 15.39 23.20
N LEU A 259 -11.03 15.53 21.86
CA LEU A 259 -11.73 16.61 21.17
C LEU A 259 -13.25 16.55 21.41
N ILE A 260 -13.85 15.38 21.25
CA ILE A 260 -15.27 15.15 21.53
C ILE A 260 -15.61 15.49 22.99
N SER A 261 -14.76 15.07 23.95
CA SER A 261 -14.93 15.37 25.36
C SER A 261 -14.84 16.87 25.63
N LEU A 262 -13.90 17.56 25.00
CA LEU A 262 -13.74 19.00 25.11
C LEU A 262 -14.97 19.73 24.55
N ILE A 263 -15.44 19.36 23.36
CA ILE A 263 -16.64 19.92 22.72
C ILE A 263 -17.86 19.73 23.64
N PHE A 264 -18.07 18.49 24.12
CA PHE A 264 -19.18 18.20 25.03
C PHE A 264 -19.09 19.01 26.34
N TRP A 265 -17.89 19.12 26.91
CA TRP A 265 -17.64 19.86 28.15
C TRP A 265 -17.92 21.36 27.98
N ILE A 266 -17.43 21.97 26.92
CA ILE A 266 -17.67 23.40 26.61
C ILE A 266 -19.17 23.66 26.44
N CYS A 267 -19.89 22.74 25.77
CA CYS A 267 -21.29 22.92 25.43
C CYS A 267 -22.21 22.69 26.64
N TYR A 268 -21.95 21.68 27.43
CA TYR A 268 -22.90 21.21 28.45
C TYR A 268 -22.38 21.30 29.89
N GLY A 269 -21.08 21.28 30.12
CA GLY A 269 -20.47 21.37 31.45
C GLY A 269 -20.85 20.26 32.42
N ARG A 270 -21.23 19.06 31.93
CA ARG A 270 -21.70 17.93 32.72
C ARG A 270 -20.85 16.69 32.55
N PHE A 271 -20.22 16.26 33.67
CA PHE A 271 -19.29 15.14 33.69
C PHE A 271 -19.98 13.77 33.54
N LEU A 272 -21.07 13.49 34.26
CA LEU A 272 -21.69 12.16 34.24
C LEU A 272 -22.25 11.75 32.90
N PRO A 273 -23.00 12.59 32.15
CA PRO A 273 -23.43 12.27 30.80
C PRO A 273 -22.26 12.10 29.83
N LEU A 274 -21.19 12.91 29.97
CA LEU A 274 -19.96 12.75 29.19
C LEU A 274 -19.30 11.40 29.46
N LEU A 275 -19.10 11.03 30.68
CA LEU A 275 -18.54 9.73 31.06
C LEU A 275 -19.38 8.57 30.47
N GLY A 276 -20.72 8.70 30.58
CA GLY A 276 -21.65 7.74 29.99
C GLY A 276 -21.48 7.65 28.45
N LEU A 277 -21.34 8.79 27.77
CA LEU A 277 -21.08 8.84 26.33
C LEU A 277 -19.78 8.15 25.96
N LEU A 278 -18.70 8.48 26.67
CA LEU A 278 -17.38 7.86 26.40
C LEU A 278 -17.38 6.34 26.61
N LEU A 279 -18.05 5.86 27.67
CA LEU A 279 -18.20 4.42 27.93
C LEU A 279 -19.00 3.72 26.81
N MET A 280 -20.05 4.38 26.30
CA MET A 280 -20.82 3.82 25.16
C MET A 280 -19.99 3.82 23.88
N LEU A 281 -19.22 4.86 23.58
CA LEU A 281 -18.33 4.90 22.41
C LEU A 281 -17.27 3.81 22.51
N GLN A 282 -16.67 3.59 23.67
CA GLN A 282 -15.71 2.50 23.87
C GLN A 282 -16.36 1.12 23.68
N LEU A 283 -17.59 0.92 24.17
CA LEU A 283 -18.34 -0.32 23.99
C LEU A 283 -18.65 -0.55 22.49
N ILE A 284 -19.08 0.48 21.76
CA ILE A 284 -19.34 0.42 20.33
C ILE A 284 -18.06 0.03 19.58
N PHE A 285 -16.94 0.64 19.91
CA PHE A 285 -15.65 0.34 19.32
C PHE A 285 -15.25 -1.13 19.52
N LEU A 286 -15.32 -1.62 20.75
CA LEU A 286 -14.97 -3.01 21.08
C LEU A 286 -15.92 -4.02 20.42
N LEU A 287 -17.23 -3.74 20.38
CA LEU A 287 -18.19 -4.59 19.68
C LEU A 287 -17.95 -4.63 18.18
N THR A 288 -17.61 -3.49 17.57
CA THR A 288 -17.30 -3.42 16.15
C THR A 288 -16.04 -4.21 15.82
N LEU A 289 -14.97 -4.05 16.63
CA LEU A 289 -13.75 -4.86 16.48
C LEU A 289 -14.03 -6.36 16.67
N GLY A 290 -14.79 -6.72 17.68
CA GLY A 290 -15.17 -8.12 17.91
C GLY A 290 -15.94 -8.71 16.71
N THR A 291 -16.89 -7.94 16.16
CA THR A 291 -17.62 -8.36 14.94
C THR A 291 -16.69 -8.46 13.73
N ALA A 292 -15.77 -7.53 13.56
CA ALA A 292 -14.80 -7.54 12.48
C ALA A 292 -13.88 -8.77 12.54
N GLY A 293 -13.37 -9.11 13.73
CA GLY A 293 -12.55 -10.31 13.90
C GLY A 293 -13.27 -11.61 13.61
N LEU A 294 -14.59 -11.65 13.81
CA LEU A 294 -15.40 -12.83 13.48
C LEU A 294 -15.79 -12.88 11.98
N ALA A 295 -15.93 -11.73 11.33
CA ALA A 295 -16.40 -11.64 9.96
C ALA A 295 -15.29 -11.55 8.91
N LEU A 296 -14.20 -10.85 9.23
CA LEU A 296 -13.15 -10.50 8.27
C LEU A 296 -11.83 -11.24 8.48
N ASN A 297 -11.55 -11.69 9.72
CA ASN A 297 -10.31 -12.32 10.17
C ASN A 297 -9.04 -11.48 10.01
N GLU A 298 -8.93 -10.66 8.97
CA GLU A 298 -7.76 -9.81 8.67
C GLU A 298 -8.18 -8.34 8.56
N LEU A 299 -7.35 -7.44 9.11
CA LEU A 299 -7.50 -6.00 8.97
C LEU A 299 -6.37 -5.45 8.10
N THR A 300 -6.75 -4.72 7.04
CA THR A 300 -5.80 -3.99 6.20
C THR A 300 -5.48 -2.61 6.79
N ILE A 301 -4.46 -1.94 6.25
CA ILE A 301 -4.08 -0.57 6.61
C ILE A 301 -5.28 0.38 6.53
N ALA A 302 -6.11 0.27 5.49
CA ALA A 302 -7.31 1.08 5.34
C ALA A 302 -8.34 0.81 6.44
N GLY A 303 -8.46 -0.45 6.89
CA GLY A 303 -9.34 -0.83 7.99
C GLY A 303 -8.95 -0.20 9.34
N VAL A 304 -7.67 0.11 9.55
CA VAL A 304 -7.21 0.74 10.81
C VAL A 304 -7.77 2.14 11.03
N GLY A 305 -7.91 2.92 9.95
CA GLY A 305 -8.48 4.27 10.00
C GLY A 305 -9.95 4.34 10.45
N PHE A 306 -10.67 3.19 10.50
CA PHE A 306 -12.10 3.18 10.83
C PHE A 306 -12.43 3.67 12.24
N ALA A 307 -11.50 3.53 13.19
CA ALA A 307 -11.75 3.78 14.61
C ALA A 307 -12.15 5.25 14.88
N SER A 308 -11.36 6.20 14.40
CA SER A 308 -11.64 7.64 14.58
C SER A 308 -12.89 8.08 13.82
N VAL A 309 -13.08 7.56 12.60
CA VAL A 309 -14.28 7.83 11.79
C VAL A 309 -15.54 7.33 12.48
N MET A 310 -15.54 6.07 12.94
CA MET A 310 -16.66 5.45 13.60
C MET A 310 -17.02 6.16 14.92
N ILE A 311 -16.01 6.53 15.72
CA ILE A 311 -16.21 7.29 16.97
C ILE A 311 -16.86 8.65 16.65
N GLY A 312 -16.33 9.36 15.63
CA GLY A 312 -16.89 10.64 15.19
C GLY A 312 -18.35 10.57 14.76
N LEU A 313 -18.73 9.53 14.01
CA LEU A 313 -20.10 9.32 13.54
C LEU A 313 -21.05 8.81 14.64
N SER A 314 -20.56 7.91 15.48
CA SER A 314 -21.40 7.33 16.56
C SER A 314 -21.74 8.34 17.67
N VAL A 315 -20.87 9.31 17.90
CA VAL A 315 -21.12 10.37 18.88
C VAL A 315 -22.32 11.24 18.53
N ASP A 316 -22.64 11.39 17.25
CA ASP A 316 -23.75 12.19 16.76
C ASP A 316 -25.09 11.69 17.34
N TYR A 317 -25.28 10.38 17.43
CA TYR A 317 -26.45 9.77 18.06
C TYR A 317 -26.51 10.10 19.56
N GLY A 318 -25.35 10.12 20.23
CA GLY A 318 -25.26 10.51 21.63
C GLY A 318 -25.62 11.97 21.87
N TYR A 319 -25.14 12.88 21.04
CA TYR A 319 -25.51 14.30 21.09
C TYR A 319 -26.98 14.49 20.83
N PHE A 320 -27.53 13.82 19.82
CA PHE A 320 -28.97 13.90 19.50
C PHE A 320 -29.82 13.43 20.67
N ILE A 321 -29.53 12.28 21.28
CA ILE A 321 -30.24 11.74 22.43
C ILE A 321 -30.12 12.67 23.64
N TYR A 322 -28.90 13.18 23.90
CA TYR A 322 -28.66 14.05 25.04
C TYR A 322 -29.45 15.38 24.91
N GLN A 323 -29.37 16.05 23.76
CA GLN A 323 -30.09 17.28 23.48
C GLN A 323 -31.61 17.06 23.54
N SER A 324 -32.08 15.97 22.92
CA SER A 324 -33.51 15.61 23.02
C SER A 324 -33.95 15.37 24.46
N SER A 325 -33.10 14.84 25.32
CA SER A 325 -33.41 14.63 26.74
C SER A 325 -33.56 15.91 27.53
N LEU A 326 -32.91 17.01 27.14
CA LEU A 326 -33.02 18.31 27.81
C LEU A 326 -34.35 18.97 27.58
N THR A 327 -34.97 18.77 26.40
CA THR A 327 -36.25 19.34 26.02
C THR A 327 -37.46 18.45 26.36
N HIS A 328 -37.19 17.15 26.60
CA HIS A 328 -38.25 16.17 26.79
C HIS A 328 -38.64 16.02 28.29
N SER A 329 -39.93 16.08 28.57
CA SER A 329 -40.48 15.92 29.92
C SER A 329 -41.06 14.52 30.23
N GLY A 330 -41.00 13.62 29.24
CA GLY A 330 -41.60 12.29 29.32
C GLY A 330 -40.72 11.15 29.87
N THR A 331 -41.17 9.93 29.66
CA THR A 331 -40.49 8.68 30.11
C THR A 331 -39.38 8.28 29.15
N THR A 332 -38.51 7.33 29.61
CA THR A 332 -37.45 6.74 28.78
C THR A 332 -37.99 6.22 27.46
N ARG A 333 -39.12 5.51 27.49
CA ARG A 333 -39.72 4.92 26.28
C ARG A 333 -40.19 6.00 25.28
N SER A 334 -40.71 7.13 25.75
CA SER A 334 -41.10 8.23 24.88
C SER A 334 -39.91 8.98 24.29
N LEU A 335 -38.84 9.15 25.03
CA LEU A 335 -37.54 9.69 24.52
C LEU A 335 -36.95 8.77 23.47
N GLN A 336 -36.87 7.48 23.74
CA GLN A 336 -36.37 6.49 22.78
C GLN A 336 -37.21 6.50 21.50
N TRP A 337 -38.53 6.50 21.61
CA TRP A 337 -39.44 6.51 20.46
C TRP A 337 -39.33 7.79 19.62
N ASN A 338 -39.22 8.95 20.23
CA ASN A 338 -39.09 10.22 19.54
C ASN A 338 -37.72 10.37 18.84
N SER A 339 -36.67 9.80 19.47
CA SER A 339 -35.29 9.79 18.91
C SER A 339 -35.13 8.72 17.85
N LEU A 340 -35.83 7.57 17.98
CA LEU A 340 -35.70 6.41 17.11
C LEU A 340 -35.84 6.77 15.64
N GLN A 341 -36.90 7.52 15.29
CA GLN A 341 -37.18 7.83 13.91
C GLN A 341 -36.07 8.62 13.24
N SER A 342 -35.52 9.62 13.91
CA SER A 342 -34.42 10.42 13.37
C SER A 342 -33.13 9.60 13.29
N ILE A 343 -32.77 8.85 14.35
CA ILE A 343 -31.54 8.03 14.39
C ILE A 343 -31.61 6.89 13.37
N VAL A 344 -32.78 6.23 13.19
CA VAL A 344 -32.91 5.15 12.21
C VAL A 344 -32.72 5.67 10.78
N TRP A 345 -33.27 6.84 10.45
CA TRP A 345 -33.06 7.39 9.11
C TRP A 345 -31.61 7.81 8.86
N THR A 346 -30.99 8.53 9.81
CA THR A 346 -29.59 8.95 9.67
C THR A 346 -28.63 7.77 9.71
N ALA A 347 -28.77 6.86 10.67
CA ALA A 347 -27.95 5.64 10.73
C ALA A 347 -28.15 4.74 9.49
N GLY A 348 -29.38 4.67 8.98
CA GLY A 348 -29.69 3.88 7.78
C GLY A 348 -29.03 4.44 6.51
N THR A 349 -29.09 5.75 6.29
CA THR A 349 -28.43 6.40 5.16
C THR A 349 -26.92 6.32 5.24
N THR A 350 -26.37 6.58 6.43
CA THR A 350 -24.92 6.50 6.68
C THR A 350 -24.40 5.08 6.53
N ALA A 351 -25.05 4.07 7.13
CA ALA A 351 -24.67 2.68 6.98
C ALA A 351 -24.78 2.21 5.52
N ALA A 352 -25.83 2.60 4.81
CA ALA A 352 -26.00 2.28 3.39
C ALA A 352 -24.86 2.87 2.54
N ALA A 353 -24.41 4.10 2.85
CA ALA A 353 -23.30 4.74 2.16
C ALA A 353 -21.98 3.98 2.39
N PHE A 354 -21.71 3.58 3.63
CA PHE A 354 -20.50 2.81 3.93
C PHE A 354 -20.57 1.40 3.32
N PHE A 355 -21.70 0.71 3.38
CA PHE A 355 -21.86 -0.59 2.71
C PHE A 355 -21.82 -0.48 1.19
N ALA A 356 -22.15 0.67 0.59
CA ALA A 356 -21.99 0.88 -0.85
C ALA A 356 -20.52 0.82 -1.30
N LEU A 357 -19.56 1.05 -0.41
CA LEU A 357 -18.14 0.84 -0.70
C LEU A 357 -17.79 -0.63 -1.08
N ASN A 358 -18.67 -1.59 -0.74
CA ASN A 358 -18.50 -2.98 -1.20
C ASN A 358 -18.69 -3.16 -2.72
N PHE A 359 -19.33 -2.22 -3.39
CA PHE A 359 -19.43 -2.22 -4.85
C PHE A 359 -18.21 -1.61 -5.54
N SER A 360 -17.27 -1.06 -4.78
CA SER A 360 -15.97 -0.64 -5.31
C SER A 360 -15.08 -1.85 -5.55
N SER A 361 -14.32 -1.82 -6.62
CA SER A 361 -13.28 -2.82 -6.92
C SER A 361 -12.08 -2.79 -5.95
N LEU A 362 -12.02 -1.79 -5.06
CA LEU A 362 -10.95 -1.62 -4.08
C LEU A 362 -11.25 -2.36 -2.76
N PRO A 363 -10.60 -3.51 -2.47
CA PRO A 363 -10.90 -4.30 -1.27
C PRO A 363 -10.67 -3.56 0.04
N GLY A 364 -9.66 -2.68 0.09
CA GLY A 364 -9.39 -1.86 1.27
C GLY A 364 -10.52 -0.88 1.61
N LEU A 365 -11.17 -0.30 0.60
CA LEU A 365 -12.34 0.57 0.80
C LEU A 365 -13.58 -0.23 1.19
N SER A 366 -13.77 -1.40 0.62
CA SER A 366 -14.84 -2.33 1.01
C SER A 366 -14.71 -2.72 2.48
N GLN A 367 -13.50 -3.03 2.94
CA GLN A 367 -13.26 -3.37 4.35
C GLN A 367 -13.55 -2.19 5.28
N LEU A 368 -13.05 -0.99 4.94
CA LEU A 368 -13.37 0.24 5.68
C LEU A 368 -14.88 0.46 5.75
N GLY A 369 -15.57 0.32 4.62
CA GLY A 369 -17.02 0.46 4.51
C GLY A 369 -17.77 -0.52 5.41
N ASN A 370 -17.38 -1.79 5.40
CA ASN A 370 -17.98 -2.80 6.25
C ASN A 370 -17.79 -2.50 7.74
N MET A 371 -16.57 -2.13 8.13
CA MET A 371 -16.27 -1.86 9.53
C MET A 371 -17.03 -0.64 10.07
N VAL A 372 -17.03 0.46 9.31
CA VAL A 372 -17.75 1.67 9.74
C VAL A 372 -19.27 1.46 9.65
N GLY A 373 -19.77 0.81 8.60
CA GLY A 373 -21.19 0.50 8.44
C GLY A 373 -21.74 -0.37 9.59
N ILE A 374 -21.02 -1.42 9.96
CA ILE A 374 -21.34 -2.26 11.14
C ILE A 374 -21.27 -1.43 12.42
N GLY A 375 -20.22 -0.61 12.58
CA GLY A 375 -20.05 0.26 13.73
C GLY A 375 -21.17 1.27 13.91
N VAL A 376 -21.63 1.87 12.82
CA VAL A 376 -22.79 2.80 12.79
C VAL A 376 -24.07 2.09 13.23
N CYS A 377 -24.34 0.87 12.73
CA CYS A 377 -25.49 0.07 13.14
C CYS A 377 -25.42 -0.29 14.64
N ILE A 378 -24.28 -0.78 15.11
CA ILE A 378 -24.05 -1.08 16.53
C ILE A 378 -24.18 0.20 17.38
N GLY A 379 -23.64 1.33 16.87
CA GLY A 379 -23.71 2.64 17.50
C GLY A 379 -25.14 3.09 17.75
N ALA A 380 -25.98 3.00 16.72
CA ALA A 380 -27.41 3.34 16.83
C ALA A 380 -28.12 2.45 17.89
N LEU A 381 -27.85 1.14 17.87
CA LEU A 381 -28.44 0.19 18.83
C LEU A 381 -27.99 0.46 20.29
N VAL A 382 -26.70 0.64 20.51
CA VAL A 382 -26.13 0.89 21.85
C VAL A 382 -26.60 2.25 22.39
N MET A 383 -26.61 3.29 21.57
CA MET A 383 -27.03 4.64 21.98
C MET A 383 -28.51 4.70 22.31
N LEU A 384 -29.38 4.09 21.51
CA LEU A 384 -30.82 4.02 21.80
C LEU A 384 -31.13 3.08 22.97
N GLY A 385 -30.44 1.92 23.04
CA GLY A 385 -30.72 0.89 24.04
C GLY A 385 -30.15 1.18 25.41
N LEU A 386 -28.91 1.68 25.49
CA LEU A 386 -28.19 1.84 26.75
C LEU A 386 -27.98 3.31 27.14
N TYR A 387 -27.60 4.18 26.21
CA TYR A 387 -27.31 5.58 26.54
C TYR A 387 -28.57 6.39 26.86
N ALA A 388 -29.64 6.23 26.10
CA ALA A 388 -30.87 6.96 26.34
C ALA A 388 -31.47 6.75 27.76
N PRO A 389 -31.61 5.51 28.28
CA PRO A 389 -32.04 5.30 29.67
C PRO A 389 -31.02 5.83 30.71
N LEU A 390 -29.70 5.75 30.38
CA LEU A 390 -28.65 6.24 31.26
C LEU A 390 -28.74 7.76 31.46
N VAL A 391 -28.92 8.51 30.38
CA VAL A 391 -29.03 9.98 30.39
C VAL A 391 -30.22 10.44 31.26
N LEU A 392 -31.37 9.77 31.15
CA LEU A 392 -32.56 10.12 31.91
C LEU A 392 -32.39 9.82 33.44
N LYS A 393 -31.66 8.76 33.79
CA LYS A 393 -31.39 8.44 35.20
C LYS A 393 -30.49 9.50 35.87
N PHE A 394 -29.55 10.07 35.11
CA PHE A 394 -28.66 11.13 35.62
C PHE A 394 -29.18 12.53 35.39
N ARG A 395 -30.39 12.68 34.85
CA ARG A 395 -31.07 13.97 34.71
C ARG A 395 -31.48 14.47 36.09
N LYS A 396 -30.87 15.57 36.55
CA LYS A 396 -31.46 16.32 37.68
C LYS A 396 -32.72 17.05 37.14
N PRO A 397 -33.86 16.98 37.87
CA PRO A 397 -35.01 17.77 37.52
C PRO A 397 -34.60 19.25 37.53
N LEU A 398 -34.56 19.91 36.40
CA LEU A 398 -34.28 21.35 36.33
C LEU A 398 -35.58 22.11 36.54
N ALA A 399 -35.57 22.96 37.57
CA ALA A 399 -36.46 24.10 37.63
C ALA A 399 -36.02 25.08 36.53
N ALA A 400 -36.72 25.15 35.45
CA ALA A 400 -36.55 25.89 34.19
C ALA A 400 -35.40 25.34 33.27
N PRO A 401 -35.65 25.26 31.94
CA PRO A 401 -34.60 24.87 30.98
C PRO A 401 -33.54 25.97 30.93
N LYS A 402 -32.40 25.76 31.61
CA LYS A 402 -31.21 26.58 31.33
C LYS A 402 -30.78 26.19 29.91
N THR A 403 -31.10 27.01 28.92
CA THR A 403 -30.49 26.93 27.59
C THR A 403 -28.98 26.91 27.77
N SER A 404 -28.30 25.92 27.20
CA SER A 404 -26.85 25.89 27.13
C SER A 404 -26.36 27.24 26.56
N ARG A 405 -25.21 27.75 27.05
CA ARG A 405 -24.63 28.97 26.48
C ARG A 405 -24.50 28.86 24.96
N LEU A 406 -24.23 27.66 24.48
CA LEU A 406 -24.17 27.37 23.06
C LEU A 406 -25.55 27.49 22.38
N ASP A 407 -26.61 26.96 23.01
CA ASP A 407 -27.95 27.07 22.46
C ASP A 407 -28.37 28.54 22.34
N ALA A 408 -28.06 29.36 23.35
CA ALA A 408 -28.37 30.79 23.32
C ALA A 408 -27.64 31.53 22.18
N VAL A 409 -26.40 31.14 21.87
CA VAL A 409 -25.61 31.74 20.78
C VAL A 409 -26.08 31.21 19.42
N VAL A 410 -26.16 29.90 19.27
CA VAL A 410 -26.42 29.24 17.97
C VAL A 410 -27.86 29.42 17.49
N THR A 411 -28.81 29.57 18.42
CA THR A 411 -30.21 29.85 18.10
C THR A 411 -30.53 31.36 17.97
N SER A 412 -29.54 32.24 18.16
CA SER A 412 -29.72 33.67 18.04
C SER A 412 -29.90 34.10 16.57
N ASP A 413 -30.84 35.07 16.35
CA ASP A 413 -31.05 35.60 14.99
C ASP A 413 -29.84 36.34 14.41
N ARG A 414 -28.91 36.81 15.26
CA ARG A 414 -27.63 37.37 14.83
C ARG A 414 -26.71 36.30 14.27
N PHE A 415 -26.59 35.18 14.97
CA PHE A 415 -25.75 34.06 14.52
C PHE A 415 -26.28 33.48 13.20
N ALA A 416 -27.58 33.29 13.07
CA ALA A 416 -28.21 32.83 11.84
C ALA A 416 -27.92 33.75 10.65
N ARG A 417 -28.10 35.10 10.81
CA ARG A 417 -27.83 36.08 9.75
C ARG A 417 -26.34 36.17 9.38
N VAL A 418 -25.48 36.30 10.37
CA VAL A 418 -24.02 36.35 10.13
C VAL A 418 -23.54 35.06 9.49
N GLY A 419 -23.98 33.89 9.99
CA GLY A 419 -23.66 32.59 9.44
C GLY A 419 -24.12 32.46 7.97
N MET A 420 -25.30 32.95 7.63
CA MET A 420 -25.81 32.95 6.25
C MET A 420 -24.88 33.77 5.31
N TRP A 421 -24.49 34.98 5.70
CA TRP A 421 -23.63 35.82 4.85
C TRP A 421 -22.19 35.24 4.72
N ILE A 422 -21.66 34.69 5.81
CA ILE A 422 -20.34 33.98 5.79
C ILE A 422 -20.40 32.77 4.87
N THR A 423 -21.47 31.96 5.00
CA THR A 423 -21.62 30.76 4.15
C THR A 423 -21.82 31.12 2.68
N LEU A 424 -22.64 32.17 2.40
CA LEU A 424 -22.81 32.63 1.03
C LEU A 424 -21.49 33.16 0.44
N GLY A 425 -20.75 33.94 1.19
CA GLY A 425 -19.41 34.41 0.81
C GLY A 425 -18.45 33.26 0.56
N MET A 426 -18.43 32.25 1.44
CA MET A 426 -17.66 31.03 1.26
C MET A 426 -18.04 30.29 -0.04
N VAL A 427 -19.33 30.08 -0.29
CA VAL A 427 -19.80 29.41 -1.51
C VAL A 427 -19.37 30.17 -2.77
N VAL A 428 -19.57 31.48 -2.80
CA VAL A 428 -19.16 32.32 -3.94
C VAL A 428 -17.63 32.27 -4.14
N PHE A 429 -16.86 32.34 -3.05
CA PHE A 429 -15.40 32.28 -3.09
C PHE A 429 -14.91 30.92 -3.61
N LEU A 430 -15.46 29.81 -3.11
CA LEU A 430 -15.07 28.46 -3.52
C LEU A 430 -15.47 28.15 -4.96
N LEU A 431 -16.65 28.55 -5.39
CA LEU A 431 -17.08 28.42 -6.79
C LEU A 431 -16.23 29.32 -7.70
N GLY A 432 -15.91 30.53 -7.25
CA GLY A 432 -14.99 31.41 -7.95
C GLY A 432 -13.59 30.77 -8.11
N SER A 433 -13.05 30.16 -7.05
CA SER A 433 -11.75 29.46 -7.13
C SER A 433 -11.76 28.34 -8.16
N LEU A 434 -12.88 27.61 -8.28
CA LEU A 434 -13.03 26.55 -9.27
C LEU A 434 -13.03 27.08 -10.71
N VAL A 435 -13.63 28.24 -10.93
CA VAL A 435 -13.66 28.90 -12.25
C VAL A 435 -12.26 29.42 -12.63
N PHE A 436 -11.52 30.01 -11.67
CA PHE A 436 -10.20 30.60 -11.93
C PHE A 436 -9.05 29.61 -11.98
N LYS A 437 -9.04 28.60 -11.08
CA LYS A 437 -7.97 27.58 -10.98
C LYS A 437 -8.29 26.29 -11.73
N GLY A 438 -9.56 26.06 -12.10
CA GLY A 438 -10.00 24.80 -12.68
C GLY A 438 -10.22 23.70 -11.66
N LEU A 439 -10.51 22.49 -12.16
CA LEU A 439 -10.66 21.29 -11.33
C LEU A 439 -9.31 20.88 -10.72
N PRO A 440 -9.32 20.28 -9.52
CA PRO A 440 -8.09 19.71 -8.94
C PRO A 440 -7.45 18.68 -9.87
N ASP A 441 -6.11 18.67 -9.90
CA ASP A 441 -5.35 17.65 -10.63
C ASP A 441 -5.62 16.25 -10.09
N SER A 442 -5.32 15.23 -10.88
CA SER A 442 -5.49 13.83 -10.49
C SER A 442 -4.14 13.14 -10.33
N ASP A 443 -3.91 12.53 -9.17
CA ASP A 443 -2.77 11.68 -8.88
C ASP A 443 -3.23 10.29 -8.41
N PHE A 444 -3.03 9.30 -9.27
CA PHE A 444 -3.32 7.89 -9.00
C PHE A 444 -2.03 7.08 -8.86
N SER A 445 -0.94 7.73 -8.50
CA SER A 445 0.33 7.04 -8.27
C SER A 445 0.30 6.17 -7.00
N ALA A 446 1.20 5.19 -6.97
CA ALA A 446 1.42 4.36 -5.78
C ALA A 446 1.94 5.15 -4.57
N ALA A 447 2.34 6.42 -4.76
CA ALA A 447 2.79 7.29 -3.68
C ALA A 447 1.72 7.50 -2.59
N THR A 448 0.43 7.45 -2.95
CA THR A 448 -0.67 7.59 -2.00
C THR A 448 -0.77 6.47 -0.96
N PHE A 449 -0.15 5.32 -1.22
CA PHE A 449 -0.11 4.20 -0.27
C PHE A 449 1.07 4.25 0.71
N ARG A 450 1.99 5.19 0.53
CA ARG A 450 3.22 5.31 1.33
C ARG A 450 3.00 6.14 2.60
N PRO A 451 3.85 5.93 3.64
CA PRO A 451 3.99 6.88 4.72
C PRO A 451 4.46 8.24 4.21
N ARG A 452 4.01 9.32 4.86
CA ARG A 452 4.43 10.70 4.51
C ARG A 452 5.94 10.93 4.65
N LYS A 453 6.57 10.25 5.61
CA LYS A 453 8.01 10.29 5.86
C LYS A 453 8.51 8.85 5.90
N SER A 454 8.88 8.32 4.75
CA SER A 454 9.39 6.95 4.63
C SER A 454 10.92 6.98 4.54
N GLU A 455 11.60 6.52 5.58
CA GLU A 455 13.05 6.31 5.60
C GLU A 455 13.45 5.22 4.58
N SER A 456 12.66 4.14 4.54
CA SER A 456 12.90 3.02 3.63
C SER A 456 12.79 3.44 2.16
N HIS A 457 11.84 4.34 1.84
CA HIS A 457 11.71 4.88 0.49
C HIS A 457 12.82 5.89 0.15
N ALA A 458 13.24 6.71 1.10
CA ALA A 458 14.36 7.62 0.90
C ALA A 458 15.66 6.84 0.61
N ALA A 459 15.92 5.76 1.36
CA ALA A 459 17.05 4.86 1.12
C ALA A 459 16.96 4.18 -0.25
N LEU A 460 15.76 3.71 -0.65
CA LEU A 460 15.52 3.12 -1.97
C LEU A 460 15.76 4.13 -3.10
N SER A 461 15.29 5.36 -2.94
CA SER A 461 15.50 6.42 -3.93
C SER A 461 16.98 6.78 -4.06
N LYS A 462 17.72 6.87 -2.93
CA LYS A 462 19.18 7.04 -2.96
C LYS A 462 19.86 5.89 -3.71
N LEU A 463 19.44 4.64 -3.44
CA LEU A 463 19.95 3.44 -4.11
C LEU A 463 19.77 3.55 -5.63
N TYR A 464 18.56 3.85 -6.11
CA TYR A 464 18.30 3.99 -7.54
C TYR A 464 19.11 5.12 -8.17
N ASN A 465 19.18 6.28 -7.53
CA ASN A 465 19.92 7.43 -8.07
C ASN A 465 21.43 7.18 -8.15
N ARG A 466 22.01 6.36 -7.24
CA ARG A 466 23.44 6.07 -7.21
C ARG A 466 23.85 4.93 -8.12
N PHE A 467 22.96 3.94 -8.32
CA PHE A 467 23.28 2.72 -9.10
C PHE A 467 22.71 2.74 -10.52
N ARG A 468 21.58 3.41 -10.75
CA ARG A 468 20.87 3.41 -12.04
C ARG A 468 20.44 4.83 -12.38
N ASP A 469 20.52 5.18 -13.67
CA ASP A 469 19.75 6.30 -14.19
C ASP A 469 18.26 6.00 -13.92
N ASP A 470 17.50 7.01 -13.49
CA ASP A 470 16.06 6.96 -13.16
C ASP A 470 15.22 6.69 -14.44
N ARG A 471 15.46 5.55 -15.06
CA ARG A 471 14.73 5.08 -16.25
C ARG A 471 13.68 4.10 -15.78
N GLY A 472 12.42 4.40 -16.06
CA GLY A 472 11.29 3.55 -15.69
C GLY A 472 11.40 2.16 -16.31
N PHE A 473 11.89 1.18 -15.56
CA PHE A 473 11.92 -0.21 -15.97
C PHE A 473 10.58 -0.91 -15.74
N LEU A 474 10.24 -1.81 -16.65
CA LEU A 474 9.13 -2.73 -16.52
C LEU A 474 9.67 -4.11 -16.13
N SER A 475 9.01 -4.76 -15.18
CA SER A 475 9.31 -6.14 -14.82
C SER A 475 8.53 -7.10 -15.71
N LEU A 476 9.24 -7.97 -16.42
CA LEU A 476 8.67 -9.07 -17.18
C LEU A 476 8.61 -10.29 -16.28
N ILE A 477 7.42 -10.79 -15.97
CA ILE A 477 7.21 -11.98 -15.15
C ILE A 477 6.58 -13.03 -16.04
N VAL A 478 7.24 -14.18 -16.12
CA VAL A 478 6.74 -15.34 -16.85
C VAL A 478 6.51 -16.47 -15.87
N SER A 479 5.29 -17.00 -15.84
CA SER A 479 4.86 -18.07 -14.93
C SER A 479 4.41 -19.30 -15.69
N GLY A 480 4.55 -20.49 -15.12
CA GLY A 480 4.08 -21.75 -15.68
C GLY A 480 3.97 -22.83 -14.61
N LYS A 481 3.36 -23.97 -14.98
CA LYS A 481 3.18 -25.13 -14.11
C LYS A 481 4.40 -26.04 -14.07
N ASN A 482 5.28 -25.91 -15.03
CA ASN A 482 6.52 -26.66 -15.18
C ASN A 482 7.55 -25.84 -15.97
N GLU A 483 8.80 -26.32 -16.00
CA GLU A 483 9.89 -25.65 -16.69
C GLU A 483 9.66 -25.46 -18.19
N SER A 484 9.11 -26.45 -18.85
CA SER A 484 8.86 -26.42 -20.30
C SER A 484 7.84 -25.38 -20.70
N GLU A 485 6.77 -25.21 -19.90
CA GLU A 485 5.75 -24.19 -20.14
C GLU A 485 6.31 -22.78 -19.97
N VAL A 486 7.16 -22.56 -18.96
CA VAL A 486 7.84 -21.27 -18.78
C VAL A 486 8.82 -21.02 -19.92
N TRP A 487 9.56 -22.02 -20.34
CA TRP A 487 10.50 -21.89 -21.45
C TRP A 487 9.78 -21.50 -22.77
N GLU A 488 8.66 -22.16 -23.10
CA GLU A 488 7.86 -21.80 -24.28
C GLU A 488 7.31 -20.36 -24.22
N ARG A 489 6.86 -19.94 -23.01
CA ARG A 489 6.36 -18.58 -22.78
C ARG A 489 7.48 -17.55 -22.86
N LEU A 490 8.66 -17.89 -22.33
CA LEU A 490 9.86 -17.04 -22.43
C LEU A 490 10.29 -16.84 -23.88
N ASN A 491 10.33 -17.90 -24.70
CA ASN A 491 10.66 -17.78 -26.12
C ASN A 491 9.70 -16.85 -26.86
N ARG A 492 8.39 -17.00 -26.64
CA ARG A 492 7.40 -16.11 -27.23
C ARG A 492 7.54 -14.65 -26.76
N ALA A 493 7.86 -14.46 -25.47
CA ALA A 493 8.12 -13.14 -24.92
C ALA A 493 9.41 -12.53 -25.51
N GLU A 494 10.45 -13.33 -25.67
CA GLU A 494 11.72 -12.93 -26.30
C GLU A 494 11.50 -12.46 -27.75
N ASP A 495 10.77 -13.22 -28.58
CA ASP A 495 10.43 -12.83 -29.94
C ASP A 495 9.69 -11.50 -29.99
N ALA A 496 8.70 -11.32 -29.09
CA ALA A 496 7.95 -10.08 -28.97
C ALA A 496 8.84 -8.90 -28.53
N LEU A 497 9.79 -9.14 -27.62
CA LEU A 497 10.74 -8.13 -27.16
C LEU A 497 11.75 -7.74 -28.25
N GLN A 498 12.23 -8.71 -29.04
CA GLN A 498 13.10 -8.42 -30.17
C GLN A 498 12.37 -7.59 -31.24
N ALA A 499 11.10 -7.92 -31.51
CA ALA A 499 10.26 -7.12 -32.39
C ALA A 499 10.04 -5.70 -31.82
N ALA A 500 9.78 -5.58 -30.53
CA ALA A 500 9.63 -4.30 -29.85
C ALA A 500 10.91 -3.44 -29.90
N LYS A 501 12.08 -4.07 -29.75
CA LYS A 501 13.38 -3.41 -29.91
C LYS A 501 13.61 -2.93 -31.34
N SER A 502 13.31 -3.76 -32.31
CA SER A 502 13.46 -3.39 -33.74
C SER A 502 12.51 -2.27 -34.18
N ASN A 503 11.31 -2.22 -33.57
CA ASN A 503 10.31 -1.17 -33.80
C ASN A 503 10.54 0.09 -32.96
N GLY A 504 11.57 0.12 -32.11
CA GLY A 504 11.92 1.25 -31.26
C GLY A 504 10.98 1.51 -30.08
N THR A 505 10.08 0.57 -29.74
CA THR A 505 9.19 0.67 -28.56
C THR A 505 9.88 0.22 -27.28
N ALA A 506 10.87 -0.66 -27.37
CA ALA A 506 11.78 -1.02 -26.26
C ALA A 506 13.21 -0.61 -26.62
N ARG A 507 13.96 -0.06 -25.64
CA ARG A 507 15.38 0.31 -25.81
C ARG A 507 16.29 -0.88 -25.52
N HIS A 508 16.13 -1.43 -24.33
CA HIS A 508 16.88 -2.58 -23.83
C HIS A 508 15.95 -3.53 -23.09
N PHE A 509 16.34 -4.79 -23.06
CA PHE A 509 15.70 -5.76 -22.19
C PHE A 509 16.71 -6.82 -21.74
N LEU A 510 16.48 -7.33 -20.54
CA LEU A 510 17.15 -8.49 -19.97
C LEU A 510 16.15 -9.64 -19.93
N SER A 511 16.36 -10.63 -20.79
CA SER A 511 15.53 -11.83 -20.76
C SER A 511 16.15 -12.89 -19.86
N PRO A 512 15.39 -13.57 -19.02
CA PRO A 512 15.88 -14.69 -18.24
C PRO A 512 15.99 -16.00 -19.05
N LEU A 513 15.65 -16.00 -20.35
CA LEU A 513 15.65 -17.18 -21.20
C LEU A 513 16.99 -17.93 -21.19
N PRO A 514 18.19 -17.27 -21.29
CA PRO A 514 19.48 -17.97 -21.23
C PRO A 514 19.77 -18.60 -19.87
N LEU A 515 19.05 -18.19 -18.83
CA LEU A 515 19.15 -18.67 -17.45
C LEU A 515 18.03 -19.65 -17.07
N TRP A 516 17.19 -20.03 -18.03
CA TRP A 516 16.10 -20.97 -17.80
C TRP A 516 16.44 -22.35 -18.36
N PRO A 517 16.30 -23.44 -17.55
CA PRO A 517 16.68 -24.76 -18.00
C PRO A 517 15.78 -25.28 -19.12
N GLU A 518 16.42 -25.81 -20.15
CA GLU A 518 15.75 -26.51 -21.24
C GLU A 518 16.32 -27.93 -21.32
N LEU A 519 15.45 -28.93 -21.21
CA LEU A 519 15.82 -30.33 -21.03
C LEU A 519 16.61 -30.90 -22.21
N THR A 520 16.21 -30.54 -23.44
CA THR A 520 16.86 -31.05 -24.66
C THR A 520 18.24 -30.41 -24.84
N HIS A 521 18.37 -29.13 -24.51
CA HIS A 521 19.66 -28.43 -24.53
C HIS A 521 20.61 -29.03 -23.49
N GLN A 522 20.16 -29.15 -22.24
CA GLN A 522 20.99 -29.72 -21.18
C GLN A 522 21.50 -31.13 -21.54
N LYS A 523 20.61 -31.97 -22.08
CA LYS A 523 20.96 -33.35 -22.49
C LYS A 523 22.00 -33.38 -23.61
N ALA A 524 21.83 -32.55 -24.64
CA ALA A 524 22.73 -32.45 -25.78
C ALA A 524 24.09 -31.86 -25.34
N ASN A 525 24.04 -30.73 -24.59
CA ASN A 525 25.22 -29.98 -24.20
C ASN A 525 26.08 -30.72 -23.18
N LEU A 526 25.47 -31.49 -22.27
CA LEU A 526 26.20 -32.28 -21.29
C LEU A 526 27.14 -33.29 -21.97
N ALA A 527 26.68 -33.94 -23.06
CA ALA A 527 27.52 -34.89 -23.84
C ALA A 527 28.66 -34.16 -24.56
N GLU A 528 28.39 -32.99 -25.13
CA GLU A 528 29.38 -32.19 -25.88
C GLU A 528 30.45 -31.61 -24.94
N ILE A 529 30.05 -30.99 -23.83
CA ILE A 529 30.97 -30.40 -22.87
C ILE A 529 31.82 -31.49 -22.18
N LYS A 530 31.26 -32.68 -21.96
CA LYS A 530 32.06 -33.83 -21.47
C LYS A 530 33.14 -34.24 -22.47
N THR A 531 32.87 -34.14 -23.76
CA THR A 531 33.90 -34.39 -24.80
C THR A 531 34.96 -33.30 -24.78
N LEU A 532 34.58 -32.04 -24.53
CA LEU A 532 35.52 -30.94 -24.38
C LEU A 532 36.38 -31.07 -23.10
N SER A 533 35.82 -31.55 -21.98
CA SER A 533 36.54 -31.75 -20.72
C SER A 533 37.68 -32.74 -20.88
N LEU A 534 37.56 -33.74 -21.75
CA LEU A 534 38.64 -34.68 -22.08
C LEU A 534 39.86 -34.00 -22.78
N GLN A 535 39.63 -32.83 -23.39
CA GLN A 535 40.71 -32.02 -23.99
C GLN A 535 41.39 -31.06 -22.99
N SER A 536 40.91 -30.99 -21.76
CA SER A 536 41.40 -30.08 -20.72
C SER A 536 42.92 -30.10 -20.56
N PRO A 537 43.61 -31.26 -20.52
CA PRO A 537 45.06 -31.28 -20.40
C PRO A 537 45.79 -30.61 -21.58
N ARG A 538 45.25 -30.75 -22.78
CA ARG A 538 45.83 -30.11 -24.01
C ARG A 538 45.55 -28.59 -24.00
N LEU A 539 44.41 -28.18 -23.58
CA LEU A 539 44.07 -26.75 -23.47
C LEU A 539 44.97 -26.08 -22.42
N LYS A 540 45.23 -26.77 -21.29
CA LYS A 540 46.15 -26.30 -20.26
C LYS A 540 47.56 -26.17 -20.78
N SER A 541 48.10 -27.15 -21.54
CA SER A 541 49.44 -27.04 -22.13
C SER A 541 49.52 -25.90 -23.14
N SER A 542 48.51 -25.77 -24.01
CA SER A 542 48.46 -24.67 -24.99
C SER A 542 48.45 -23.29 -24.33
N LEU A 543 47.77 -23.17 -23.22
CA LEU A 543 47.71 -21.93 -22.43
C LEU A 543 49.07 -21.57 -21.83
N LEU A 544 49.79 -22.55 -21.22
CA LEU A 544 51.13 -22.35 -20.66
C LEU A 544 52.16 -22.03 -21.75
N ASP A 545 52.08 -22.71 -22.90
CA ASP A 545 52.94 -22.49 -24.07
C ASP A 545 52.79 -21.07 -24.66
N ASN A 546 51.59 -20.45 -24.51
CA ASN A 546 51.33 -19.10 -24.98
C ASN A 546 51.57 -18.03 -23.90
N GLY A 547 52.22 -18.37 -22.77
CA GLY A 547 52.71 -17.41 -21.76
C GLY A 547 51.70 -17.03 -20.66
N PHE A 548 50.59 -17.74 -20.53
CA PHE A 548 49.65 -17.56 -19.43
C PHE A 548 50.05 -18.40 -18.22
N THR A 549 49.56 -18.03 -17.04
CA THR A 549 49.79 -18.80 -15.80
C THR A 549 48.75 -19.90 -15.61
N GLU A 550 48.99 -20.84 -14.71
CA GLU A 550 48.07 -21.95 -14.42
C GLU A 550 46.74 -21.43 -13.84
N GLU A 551 46.81 -20.35 -13.08
CA GLU A 551 45.60 -19.70 -12.49
C GLU A 551 44.63 -19.20 -13.53
N ALA A 552 45.10 -18.79 -14.74
CA ALA A 552 44.24 -18.38 -15.84
C ALA A 552 43.35 -19.53 -16.36
N PHE A 553 43.67 -20.79 -16.09
CA PHE A 553 42.87 -21.95 -16.46
C PHE A 553 41.96 -22.45 -15.33
N ALA A 554 42.02 -21.85 -14.14
CA ALA A 554 41.31 -22.33 -12.96
C ALA A 554 39.79 -22.34 -13.18
N LEU A 555 39.22 -21.29 -13.76
CA LEU A 555 37.77 -21.18 -14.02
C LEU A 555 37.30 -22.23 -15.04
N ALA A 556 37.98 -22.36 -16.16
CA ALA A 556 37.62 -23.35 -17.19
C ALA A 556 37.75 -24.79 -16.64
N SER A 557 38.85 -25.09 -15.90
CA SER A 557 39.01 -26.36 -15.24
C SER A 557 37.91 -26.69 -14.24
N ALA A 558 37.47 -25.70 -13.44
CA ALA A 558 36.39 -25.87 -12.48
C ALA A 558 35.02 -26.12 -13.19
N VAL A 559 34.75 -25.46 -14.30
CA VAL A 559 33.55 -25.71 -15.11
C VAL A 559 33.53 -27.11 -15.71
N PHE A 560 34.70 -27.60 -16.24
CA PHE A 560 34.76 -28.96 -16.75
C PHE A 560 34.57 -30.00 -15.64
N ALA A 561 35.18 -29.80 -14.48
CA ALA A 561 35.02 -30.68 -13.32
C ALA A 561 33.57 -30.70 -12.82
N GLN A 562 32.90 -29.55 -12.81
CA GLN A 562 31.50 -29.45 -12.44
C GLN A 562 30.60 -30.23 -13.43
N THR A 563 30.90 -30.19 -14.72
CA THR A 563 30.16 -30.95 -15.74
C THR A 563 30.25 -32.46 -15.53
N GLU A 564 31.41 -32.96 -15.12
CA GLU A 564 31.60 -34.38 -14.76
C GLU A 564 30.75 -34.75 -13.52
N THR A 565 30.73 -33.89 -12.51
CA THR A 565 29.95 -34.09 -11.28
C THR A 565 28.42 -34.15 -11.63
N TRP A 566 27.96 -33.28 -12.51
CA TRP A 566 26.58 -33.23 -12.92
C TRP A 566 26.18 -34.29 -13.96
N GLY A 567 27.10 -34.96 -14.59
CA GLY A 567 26.85 -36.00 -15.61
C GLY A 567 25.93 -37.13 -15.17
N ASN A 568 25.76 -37.33 -13.85
CA ASN A 568 24.89 -38.36 -13.27
C ASN A 568 23.66 -37.76 -12.52
N HIS A 569 23.48 -36.43 -12.56
CA HIS A 569 22.32 -35.79 -11.90
C HIS A 569 21.06 -35.89 -12.78
N PRO A 570 19.86 -35.97 -12.15
CA PRO A 570 18.60 -35.92 -12.86
C PRO A 570 18.42 -34.57 -13.57
N LEU A 571 17.86 -34.58 -14.76
CA LEU A 571 17.55 -33.36 -15.52
C LEU A 571 16.10 -32.92 -15.25
N PRO A 572 15.81 -31.62 -15.25
CA PRO A 572 16.76 -30.49 -15.46
C PRO A 572 17.60 -30.20 -14.21
N ILE A 573 18.83 -29.79 -14.45
CA ILE A 573 19.77 -29.43 -13.38
C ILE A 573 19.54 -27.96 -12.99
N TRP A 574 19.38 -27.73 -11.68
CA TRP A 574 19.42 -26.42 -11.04
C TRP A 574 20.60 -26.37 -10.06
N PRO A 575 21.49 -25.39 -10.15
CA PRO A 575 22.59 -25.29 -9.19
C PRO A 575 22.08 -24.83 -7.82
N THR A 576 22.64 -25.41 -6.77
CA THR A 576 22.24 -25.17 -5.37
C THR A 576 23.34 -24.52 -4.52
N ASP A 577 24.50 -24.24 -5.12
CA ASP A 577 25.59 -23.55 -4.43
C ASP A 577 25.24 -22.10 -4.11
N GLN A 578 26.01 -21.48 -3.21
CA GLN A 578 25.71 -20.16 -2.68
C GLN A 578 25.71 -19.06 -3.76
N ALA A 579 26.71 -19.08 -4.67
CA ALA A 579 26.85 -18.06 -5.71
C ALA A 579 25.71 -18.15 -6.73
N SER A 580 25.42 -19.34 -7.24
CA SER A 580 24.31 -19.59 -8.16
C SER A 580 22.95 -19.27 -7.52
N SER A 581 22.73 -19.70 -6.29
CA SER A 581 21.49 -19.43 -5.55
C SER A 581 21.30 -17.93 -5.31
N TRP A 582 22.37 -17.17 -5.08
CA TRP A 582 22.29 -15.72 -4.91
C TRP A 582 21.82 -15.02 -6.19
N ILE A 583 22.31 -15.44 -7.38
CA ILE A 583 21.88 -14.90 -8.67
C ILE A 583 20.46 -15.37 -9.03
N LEU A 584 20.25 -16.68 -9.00
CA LEU A 584 19.02 -17.29 -9.50
C LEU A 584 17.80 -16.91 -8.69
N ARG A 585 17.88 -16.80 -7.35
CA ARG A 585 16.73 -16.39 -6.53
C ARG A 585 16.15 -15.01 -6.90
N ARG A 586 16.93 -14.18 -7.60
CA ARG A 586 16.51 -12.87 -8.11
C ARG A 586 15.86 -12.91 -9.49
N LEU A 587 16.11 -14.00 -10.24
CA LEU A 587 15.72 -14.12 -11.65
C LEU A 587 14.79 -15.31 -11.93
N ALA A 588 14.84 -16.32 -11.08
CA ALA A 588 14.07 -17.54 -11.28
C ALA A 588 13.57 -18.13 -9.95
N ARG A 589 12.36 -18.71 -9.98
CA ARG A 589 11.80 -19.51 -8.89
C ARG A 589 11.31 -20.82 -9.46
N HIS A 590 11.57 -21.90 -8.74
CA HIS A 590 11.20 -23.27 -9.11
C HIS A 590 10.77 -24.05 -7.86
N ASP A 591 9.55 -23.82 -7.42
CA ASP A 591 8.92 -24.59 -6.34
C ASP A 591 7.88 -25.56 -6.95
N GLU A 592 7.53 -26.64 -6.23
CA GLU A 592 6.52 -27.60 -6.69
C GLU A 592 5.22 -26.90 -7.13
N GLY A 593 4.98 -26.91 -8.46
CA GLY A 593 3.78 -26.32 -9.08
C GLY A 593 3.84 -24.82 -9.35
N ASN A 594 4.97 -24.14 -9.11
CA ASN A 594 5.12 -22.69 -9.29
C ASN A 594 6.50 -22.36 -9.88
N TYR A 595 6.55 -22.24 -11.20
CA TYR A 595 7.77 -21.89 -11.93
C TYR A 595 7.64 -20.47 -12.47
N LEU A 596 8.57 -19.58 -12.08
CA LEU A 596 8.54 -18.18 -12.45
C LEU A 596 9.92 -17.70 -12.88
N ALA A 597 9.92 -16.84 -13.90
CA ALA A 597 11.12 -16.16 -14.39
C ALA A 597 10.89 -14.64 -14.40
N LEU A 598 11.92 -13.88 -14.03
CA LEU A 598 11.91 -12.42 -13.98
C LEU A 598 12.90 -11.86 -15.03
N GLY A 599 12.38 -11.04 -15.93
CA GLY A 599 13.15 -10.20 -16.84
C GLY A 599 12.94 -8.72 -16.54
N ILE A 600 13.72 -7.88 -17.18
CA ILE A 600 13.65 -6.43 -17.07
C ILE A 600 13.59 -5.83 -18.46
N VAL A 601 12.68 -4.88 -18.67
CA VAL A 601 12.50 -4.22 -19.97
C VAL A 601 12.57 -2.71 -19.79
N GLU A 602 13.41 -2.04 -20.55
CA GLU A 602 13.49 -0.58 -20.63
C GLU A 602 12.62 -0.11 -21.81
N PRO A 603 11.46 0.51 -21.54
CA PRO A 603 10.60 1.04 -22.59
C PRO A 603 11.21 2.30 -23.22
N SER A 604 10.85 2.61 -24.44
CA SER A 604 11.06 3.95 -24.99
C SER A 604 10.08 4.93 -24.34
N PRO A 605 10.45 6.20 -24.11
CA PRO A 605 9.59 7.16 -23.44
C PRO A 605 8.21 7.27 -24.09
N GLY A 606 7.16 7.11 -23.27
CA GLY A 606 5.76 7.17 -23.74
C GLY A 606 5.25 5.92 -24.44
N CYS A 607 6.05 4.84 -24.54
CA CYS A 607 5.66 3.59 -25.19
C CYS A 607 5.26 2.49 -24.18
N GLU A 608 5.25 2.77 -22.87
CA GLU A 608 5.03 1.80 -21.80
C GLU A 608 3.72 1.02 -21.99
N SER A 609 2.61 1.73 -22.18
CA SER A 609 1.28 1.11 -22.34
C SER A 609 1.16 0.28 -23.62
N ALA A 610 1.78 0.74 -24.73
CA ALA A 610 1.81 0.00 -25.99
C ALA A 610 2.65 -1.27 -25.87
N LEU A 611 3.78 -1.19 -25.19
CA LEU A 611 4.67 -2.32 -24.95
C LEU A 611 3.99 -3.38 -24.07
N VAL A 612 3.33 -2.95 -23.00
CA VAL A 612 2.53 -3.83 -22.15
C VAL A 612 1.46 -4.56 -22.96
N ALA A 613 0.71 -3.84 -23.80
CA ALA A 613 -0.35 -4.44 -24.61
C ALA A 613 0.19 -5.47 -25.64
N SER A 614 1.41 -5.29 -26.16
CA SER A 614 2.00 -6.17 -27.17
C SER A 614 2.60 -7.46 -26.59
N ILE A 615 3.05 -7.45 -25.32
CA ILE A 615 3.77 -8.57 -24.70
C ILE A 615 2.88 -9.35 -23.73
N GLN A 616 1.92 -8.69 -23.09
CA GLN A 616 1.07 -9.31 -22.09
C GLN A 616 0.24 -10.48 -22.65
N GLY A 617 0.35 -11.65 -22.00
CA GLY A 617 -0.32 -12.87 -22.43
C GLY A 617 -0.68 -13.78 -21.27
N GLU A 618 -1.08 -15.02 -21.56
CA GLU A 618 -1.33 -16.02 -20.52
C GLU A 618 -0.03 -16.41 -19.83
N GLY A 619 0.05 -16.16 -18.52
CA GLY A 619 1.25 -16.39 -17.72
C GLY A 619 2.43 -15.47 -18.06
N VAL A 620 2.23 -14.43 -18.88
CA VAL A 620 3.25 -13.42 -19.21
C VAL A 620 2.73 -12.05 -18.80
N HIS A 621 3.38 -11.42 -17.85
CA HIS A 621 3.01 -10.13 -17.29
C HIS A 621 4.17 -9.14 -17.45
N LEU A 622 3.88 -7.99 -18.06
CA LEU A 622 4.81 -6.86 -18.09
C LEU A 622 4.23 -5.75 -17.19
N VAL A 623 4.90 -5.47 -16.09
CA VAL A 623 4.32 -4.66 -15.01
C VAL A 623 5.28 -3.62 -14.45
N SER A 624 4.72 -2.51 -14.00
CA SER A 624 5.37 -1.52 -13.13
C SER A 624 4.33 -0.77 -12.30
N TRP A 625 4.78 -0.06 -11.27
CA TRP A 625 3.90 0.84 -10.51
C TRP A 625 3.34 1.97 -11.37
N GLY A 626 4.09 2.44 -12.38
CA GLY A 626 3.65 3.47 -13.32
C GLY A 626 2.50 2.98 -14.19
N THR A 627 2.65 1.83 -14.85
CA THR A 627 1.61 1.24 -15.72
C THR A 627 0.36 0.84 -14.94
N LEU A 628 0.52 0.40 -13.68
CA LEU A 628 -0.63 0.20 -12.79
C LEU A 628 -1.36 1.51 -12.51
N GLY A 629 -0.63 2.58 -12.17
CA GLY A 629 -1.22 3.90 -11.91
C GLY A 629 -2.01 4.42 -13.11
N ASP A 630 -1.50 4.28 -14.33
CA ASP A 630 -2.18 4.67 -15.57
C ASP A 630 -3.46 3.86 -15.81
N GLN A 631 -3.42 2.56 -15.56
CA GLN A 631 -4.60 1.70 -15.67
C GLN A 631 -5.67 2.07 -14.64
N LEU A 632 -5.27 2.31 -13.40
CA LEU A 632 -6.18 2.73 -12.32
C LEU A 632 -6.79 4.11 -12.60
N LYS A 633 -6.01 5.04 -13.14
CA LYS A 633 -6.51 6.37 -13.56
C LYS A 633 -7.63 6.29 -14.61
N GLN A 634 -7.60 5.29 -15.47
CA GLN A 634 -8.63 5.10 -16.50
C GLN A 634 -9.88 4.38 -15.98
N THR A 635 -9.72 3.43 -15.04
CA THR A 635 -10.81 2.53 -14.61
C THR A 635 -11.54 3.06 -13.37
N LEU A 636 -10.81 3.46 -12.33
CA LEU A 636 -11.40 3.79 -11.03
C LEU A 636 -12.35 5.00 -11.03
N PRO A 637 -12.09 6.12 -11.71
CA PRO A 637 -13.03 7.23 -11.71
C PRO A 637 -14.41 6.85 -12.27
N ARG A 638 -14.44 5.99 -13.28
CA ARG A 638 -15.71 5.49 -13.87
C ARG A 638 -16.44 4.57 -12.90
N GLU A 639 -15.74 3.64 -12.26
CA GLU A 639 -16.34 2.74 -11.27
C GLU A 639 -16.91 3.51 -10.09
N ILE A 640 -16.13 4.43 -9.51
CA ILE A 640 -16.57 5.24 -8.38
C ILE A 640 -17.74 6.14 -8.78
N LEU A 641 -17.76 6.66 -9.99
CA LEU A 641 -18.92 7.41 -10.50
C LEU A 641 -20.18 6.54 -10.54
N HIS A 642 -20.09 5.30 -11.04
CA HIS A 642 -21.24 4.38 -11.07
C HIS A 642 -21.73 4.04 -9.66
N VAL A 643 -20.82 3.75 -8.74
CA VAL A 643 -21.16 3.48 -7.32
C VAL A 643 -21.76 4.71 -6.67
N SER A 644 -21.21 5.91 -6.92
CA SER A 644 -21.76 7.19 -6.41
C SER A 644 -23.17 7.47 -6.92
N LEU A 645 -23.42 7.23 -8.21
CA LEU A 645 -24.75 7.41 -8.80
C LEU A 645 -25.76 6.41 -8.25
N ALA A 646 -25.36 5.14 -8.10
CA ALA A 646 -26.22 4.11 -7.52
C ALA A 646 -26.54 4.42 -6.04
N LEU A 647 -25.54 4.85 -5.26
CA LEU A 647 -25.73 5.29 -3.88
C LEU A 647 -26.66 6.51 -3.80
N LEU A 648 -26.41 7.53 -4.61
CA LEU A 648 -27.24 8.72 -4.65
C LEU A 648 -28.68 8.36 -5.01
N ALA A 649 -28.90 7.48 -6.00
CA ALA A 649 -30.24 7.00 -6.35
C ALA A 649 -30.91 6.28 -5.18
N GLY A 650 -30.18 5.43 -4.45
CA GLY A 650 -30.67 4.77 -3.23
C GLY A 650 -31.04 5.77 -2.13
N ILE A 651 -30.20 6.76 -1.86
CA ILE A 651 -30.49 7.83 -0.89
C ILE A 651 -31.71 8.64 -1.32
N LEU A 652 -31.81 9.02 -2.60
CA LEU A 652 -32.98 9.77 -3.11
C LEU A 652 -34.25 8.95 -2.99
N LEU A 653 -34.22 7.65 -3.20
CA LEU A 653 -35.37 6.76 -3.00
C LEU A 653 -35.81 6.74 -1.52
N ILE A 654 -34.83 6.55 -0.61
CA ILE A 654 -35.08 6.60 0.83
C ILE A 654 -35.70 7.94 1.23
N LEU A 655 -35.16 9.06 0.74
CA LEU A 655 -35.68 10.41 1.01
C LEU A 655 -37.06 10.62 0.44
N LEU A 656 -37.33 10.10 -0.75
CA LEU A 656 -38.66 10.18 -1.35
C LEU A 656 -39.74 9.50 -0.47
N VAL A 657 -39.39 8.33 0.09
CA VAL A 657 -40.25 7.61 1.03
C VAL A 657 -40.40 8.38 2.35
N ALA A 658 -39.31 8.93 2.90
CA ALA A 658 -39.30 9.65 4.18
C ALA A 658 -40.02 11.01 4.07
N LEU A 659 -39.72 11.79 3.03
CA LEU A 659 -40.22 13.16 2.84
C LEU A 659 -41.54 13.19 2.07
N ARG A 660 -41.85 12.18 1.26
CA ARG A 660 -43.05 12.12 0.39
C ARG A 660 -43.25 13.41 -0.43
N SER A 661 -42.18 14.04 -0.89
CA SER A 661 -42.19 15.30 -1.63
C SER A 661 -41.03 15.35 -2.62
N ILE A 662 -41.32 15.34 -3.91
CA ILE A 662 -40.32 15.42 -4.99
C ILE A 662 -39.55 16.75 -4.91
N ARG A 663 -40.20 17.86 -4.54
CA ARG A 663 -39.54 19.16 -4.40
C ARG A 663 -38.48 19.16 -3.29
N ALA A 664 -38.78 18.50 -2.16
CA ALA A 664 -37.81 18.37 -1.08
C ALA A 664 -36.60 17.51 -1.50
N VAL A 665 -36.83 16.45 -2.29
CA VAL A 665 -35.76 15.61 -2.87
C VAL A 665 -34.95 16.42 -3.88
N LEU A 666 -35.56 17.20 -4.75
CA LEU A 666 -34.85 18.09 -5.68
C LEU A 666 -33.98 19.12 -4.94
N LEU A 667 -34.54 19.75 -3.90
CA LEU A 667 -33.79 20.71 -3.09
C LEU A 667 -32.59 20.04 -2.41
N PHE A 668 -32.76 18.83 -1.88
CA PHE A 668 -31.67 18.03 -1.34
C PHE A 668 -30.60 17.77 -2.41
N THR A 669 -30.94 17.33 -3.61
CA THR A 669 -29.98 17.07 -4.70
C THR A 669 -29.21 18.33 -5.08
N ILE A 670 -29.87 19.47 -5.18
CA ILE A 670 -29.22 20.77 -5.46
C ILE A 670 -28.22 21.12 -4.35
N THR A 671 -28.65 20.96 -3.08
CA THR A 671 -27.78 21.24 -1.92
C THR A 671 -26.56 20.35 -1.91
N THR A 672 -26.71 19.03 -2.10
CA THR A 672 -25.61 18.06 -2.14
C THR A 672 -24.68 18.35 -3.32
N SER A 673 -25.20 18.67 -4.50
CA SER A 673 -24.38 19.06 -5.65
C SER A 673 -23.58 20.32 -5.38
N LEU A 674 -24.17 21.31 -4.71
CA LEU A 674 -23.48 22.54 -4.30
C LEU A 674 -22.34 22.25 -3.33
N VAL A 675 -22.55 21.36 -2.35
CA VAL A 675 -21.50 20.91 -1.41
C VAL A 675 -20.33 20.30 -2.16
N LEU A 676 -20.59 19.38 -3.10
CA LEU A 676 -19.53 18.73 -3.89
C LEU A 676 -18.76 19.70 -4.78
N LEU A 677 -19.44 20.66 -5.40
CA LEU A 677 -18.79 21.71 -6.18
C LEU A 677 -17.93 22.62 -5.30
N CYS A 678 -18.42 23.00 -4.13
CA CYS A 678 -17.64 23.78 -3.17
C CYS A 678 -16.44 22.98 -2.66
N LEU A 679 -16.57 21.67 -2.42
CA LEU A 679 -15.47 20.79 -2.05
C LEU A 679 -14.40 20.76 -3.14
N ALA A 680 -14.78 20.58 -4.40
CA ALA A 680 -13.83 20.62 -5.52
C ALA A 680 -13.11 21.98 -5.60
N GLY A 681 -13.83 23.08 -5.38
CA GLY A 681 -13.23 24.42 -5.31
C GLY A 681 -12.25 24.59 -4.15
N ALA A 682 -12.58 24.04 -2.98
CA ALA A 682 -11.70 24.06 -1.81
C ALA A 682 -10.45 23.19 -2.03
N MET A 683 -10.58 22.01 -2.62
CA MET A 683 -9.46 21.14 -2.98
C MET A 683 -8.54 21.83 -3.99
N SER A 684 -9.11 22.44 -5.04
CA SER A 684 -8.33 23.19 -6.03
C SER A 684 -7.58 24.38 -5.39
N LEU A 685 -8.20 25.08 -4.45
CA LEU A 685 -7.58 26.19 -3.73
C LEU A 685 -6.39 25.74 -2.87
N LEU A 686 -6.54 24.61 -2.17
CA LEU A 686 -5.54 24.05 -1.25
C LEU A 686 -4.47 23.21 -1.96
N GLY A 687 -4.56 23.04 -3.29
CA GLY A 687 -3.62 22.21 -4.06
C GLY A 687 -3.77 20.71 -3.77
N MET A 688 -4.94 20.28 -3.27
CA MET A 688 -5.23 18.86 -3.05
C MET A 688 -5.58 18.21 -4.39
N GLN A 689 -5.05 17.00 -4.60
CA GLN A 689 -5.25 16.26 -5.85
C GLN A 689 -6.34 15.18 -5.69
N TRP A 690 -7.03 14.85 -6.79
CA TRP A 690 -7.91 13.68 -6.82
C TRP A 690 -7.07 12.41 -6.85
N GLY A 691 -7.19 11.60 -5.82
CA GLY A 691 -6.58 10.28 -5.72
C GLY A 691 -7.59 9.22 -5.29
N PHE A 692 -7.15 7.99 -5.10
CA PHE A 692 -8.01 6.86 -4.71
C PHE A 692 -8.87 7.16 -3.48
N PHE A 693 -8.24 7.66 -2.43
CA PHE A 693 -8.88 7.91 -1.14
C PHE A 693 -9.77 9.15 -1.17
N ASN A 694 -9.41 10.17 -1.95
CA ASN A 694 -10.24 11.38 -2.08
C ASN A 694 -11.53 11.10 -2.85
N LEU A 695 -11.49 10.22 -3.86
CA LEU A 695 -12.70 9.76 -4.55
C LEU A 695 -13.61 8.94 -3.62
N ALA A 696 -13.02 8.11 -2.74
CA ALA A 696 -13.78 7.40 -1.72
C ALA A 696 -14.41 8.37 -0.71
N ALA A 697 -13.76 9.49 -0.38
CA ALA A 697 -14.31 10.52 0.49
C ALA A 697 -15.61 11.11 -0.06
N VAL A 698 -15.77 11.21 -1.39
CA VAL A 698 -17.03 11.67 -2.01
C VAL A 698 -18.20 10.73 -1.66
N LEU A 699 -17.98 9.41 -1.74
CA LEU A 699 -18.98 8.41 -1.35
C LEU A 699 -19.36 8.55 0.13
N LEU A 700 -18.37 8.73 0.99
CA LEU A 700 -18.59 8.91 2.42
C LEU A 700 -19.36 10.19 2.72
N LEU A 701 -19.04 11.29 2.05
CA LEU A 701 -19.75 12.56 2.20
C LEU A 701 -21.19 12.49 1.69
N LEU A 702 -21.46 11.74 0.61
CA LEU A 702 -22.83 11.49 0.17
C LEU A 702 -23.66 10.77 1.25
N GLY A 703 -23.04 9.92 2.06
CA GLY A 703 -23.72 9.24 3.17
C GLY A 703 -23.84 10.11 4.42
N THR A 704 -22.72 10.61 4.92
CA THR A 704 -22.67 11.32 6.22
C THR A 704 -23.18 12.75 6.14
N GLY A 705 -22.95 13.45 5.03
CA GLY A 705 -23.41 14.82 4.82
C GLY A 705 -24.93 14.92 4.66
N THR A 706 -25.56 13.84 4.18
CA THR A 706 -27.03 13.82 4.03
C THR A 706 -27.78 13.99 5.35
N ASP A 707 -27.19 13.59 6.48
CA ASP A 707 -27.83 13.56 7.78
C ASP A 707 -28.27 14.96 8.23
N TYR A 708 -27.46 15.99 8.03
CA TYR A 708 -27.78 17.36 8.40
C TYR A 708 -28.93 17.93 7.56
N SER A 709 -28.89 17.71 6.26
CA SER A 709 -29.93 18.11 5.33
C SER A 709 -31.25 17.41 5.61
N ILE A 710 -31.24 16.12 5.93
CA ILE A 710 -32.45 15.34 6.28
C ILE A 710 -33.10 15.91 7.54
N LEU A 711 -32.34 16.22 8.58
CA LEU A 711 -32.86 16.78 9.84
C LEU A 711 -33.57 18.11 9.60
N ILE A 712 -32.98 19.00 8.81
CA ILE A 712 -33.62 20.31 8.46
C ILE A 712 -34.90 20.11 7.62
N LEU A 713 -34.85 19.25 6.60
CA LEU A 713 -36.02 18.98 5.75
C LEU A 713 -37.18 18.35 6.53
N LEU A 714 -36.90 17.41 7.43
CA LEU A 714 -37.90 16.80 8.31
C LEU A 714 -38.47 17.83 9.32
N ALA A 715 -37.62 18.69 9.87
CA ALA A 715 -38.04 19.75 10.75
C ALA A 715 -38.97 20.76 10.03
N PHE A 716 -38.56 21.19 8.85
CA PHE A 716 -39.33 22.08 8.02
C PHE A 716 -40.73 21.49 7.64
N LYS A 717 -40.74 20.19 7.29
CA LYS A 717 -42.02 19.49 7.00
C LYS A 717 -42.96 19.48 8.20
N ARG A 718 -42.43 19.46 9.45
CA ARG A 718 -43.24 19.44 10.68
C ARG A 718 -43.69 20.84 11.09
N SER A 719 -42.84 21.85 10.97
CA SER A 719 -43.09 23.20 11.48
C SER A 719 -43.69 24.16 10.43
N GLY A 720 -43.38 23.92 9.12
CA GLY A 720 -43.75 24.84 8.04
C GLY A 720 -42.98 26.17 8.05
N ASP A 721 -42.04 26.38 9.01
CA ASP A 721 -41.28 27.61 9.16
C ASP A 721 -39.77 27.31 9.22
N ALA A 722 -39.00 27.99 8.37
CA ALA A 722 -37.56 27.85 8.26
C ALA A 722 -36.83 28.24 9.53
N THR A 723 -37.26 29.33 10.16
CA THR A 723 -36.60 29.84 11.39
C THR A 723 -36.80 28.87 12.54
N GLN A 724 -38.00 28.30 12.66
CA GLN A 724 -38.32 27.32 13.68
C GLN A 724 -37.55 25.99 13.43
N ALA A 725 -37.51 25.52 12.18
CA ALA A 725 -36.76 24.32 11.80
C ALA A 725 -35.26 24.48 12.09
N GLN A 726 -34.69 25.64 11.75
CA GLN A 726 -33.28 25.95 12.04
C GLN A 726 -33.02 25.98 13.54
N LYS A 727 -33.82 26.75 14.33
CA LYS A 727 -33.61 26.85 15.78
C LYS A 727 -33.74 25.52 16.51
N GLN A 728 -34.60 24.61 16.04
CA GLN A 728 -34.80 23.30 16.63
C GLN A 728 -33.56 22.40 16.54
N PHE A 729 -32.83 22.43 15.42
CA PHE A 729 -31.72 21.52 15.18
C PHE A 729 -30.34 22.19 15.06
N ALA A 730 -30.26 23.52 15.15
CA ALA A 730 -29.04 24.27 14.97
C ALA A 730 -27.91 23.79 15.91
N SER A 731 -28.20 23.64 17.21
CA SER A 731 -27.21 23.17 18.19
C SER A 731 -26.79 21.72 17.95
N VAL A 732 -27.72 20.86 17.55
CA VAL A 732 -27.42 19.44 17.26
C VAL A 732 -26.55 19.33 16.01
N ILE A 733 -26.93 19.98 14.91
CA ILE A 733 -26.18 19.97 13.65
C ILE A 733 -24.79 20.57 13.86
N PHE A 734 -24.68 21.68 14.58
CA PHE A 734 -23.39 22.30 14.87
C PHE A 734 -22.47 21.34 15.66
N LEU A 735 -23.00 20.66 16.67
CA LEU A 735 -22.24 19.71 17.47
C LEU A 735 -21.86 18.46 16.67
N CYS A 736 -22.82 17.88 15.93
CA CYS A 736 -22.57 16.72 15.08
C CYS A 736 -21.54 17.04 13.97
N CYS A 737 -21.71 18.17 13.29
CA CYS A 737 -20.74 18.61 12.29
C CYS A 737 -19.32 18.77 12.87
N THR A 738 -19.21 19.44 14.04
CA THR A 738 -17.91 19.68 14.67
C THR A 738 -17.28 18.38 15.18
N SER A 739 -18.04 17.43 15.71
CA SER A 739 -17.56 16.14 16.19
C SER A 739 -17.13 15.21 15.07
N SER A 740 -17.95 15.09 14.03
CA SER A 740 -17.63 14.28 12.86
C SER A 740 -16.44 14.86 12.10
N MET A 741 -16.39 16.19 11.92
CA MET A 741 -15.21 16.89 11.38
C MET A 741 -13.95 16.60 12.21
N ALA A 742 -14.04 16.62 13.55
CA ALA A 742 -12.90 16.30 14.41
C ALA A 742 -12.44 14.85 14.23
N GLY A 743 -13.34 13.89 14.11
CA GLY A 743 -13.02 12.49 13.82
C GLY A 743 -12.28 12.29 12.50
N PHE A 744 -12.76 12.92 11.42
CA PHE A 744 -12.07 12.87 10.13
C PHE A 744 -10.78 13.72 10.10
N ALA A 745 -10.74 14.85 10.81
CA ALA A 745 -9.54 15.68 10.89
C ALA A 745 -8.38 14.95 11.60
N THR A 746 -8.67 14.15 12.63
CA THR A 746 -7.64 13.31 13.28
C THR A 746 -7.14 12.21 12.35
N LEU A 747 -8.01 11.60 11.53
CA LEU A 747 -7.57 10.72 10.45
C LEU A 747 -6.72 11.47 9.42
N GLY A 748 -7.00 12.75 9.19
CA GLY A 748 -6.19 13.64 8.33
C GLY A 748 -4.76 13.86 8.81
N LEU A 749 -4.43 13.48 10.07
CA LEU A 749 -3.09 13.49 10.67
C LEU A 749 -2.37 12.14 10.53
N ALA A 750 -3.02 11.11 9.98
CA ALA A 750 -2.44 9.78 9.83
C ALA A 750 -1.10 9.82 9.07
N SER A 751 -0.22 8.89 9.42
CA SER A 751 1.10 8.73 8.78
C SER A 751 0.97 8.29 7.32
N ASN A 752 -0.05 7.49 6.99
CA ASN A 752 -0.34 7.09 5.62
C ASN A 752 -0.95 8.23 4.81
N MET A 753 -0.36 8.57 3.65
CA MET A 753 -0.79 9.68 2.80
C MET A 753 -2.24 9.54 2.31
N GLY A 754 -2.67 8.32 1.97
CA GLY A 754 -4.01 8.06 1.47
C GLY A 754 -5.08 8.23 2.55
N LEU A 755 -4.88 7.66 3.74
CA LEU A 755 -5.78 7.84 4.88
C LEU A 755 -5.86 9.30 5.30
N ALA A 756 -4.74 9.99 5.29
CA ALA A 756 -4.70 11.42 5.58
C ALA A 756 -5.50 12.24 4.54
N ALA A 757 -5.35 11.94 3.26
CA ALA A 757 -6.10 12.59 2.19
C ALA A 757 -7.61 12.35 2.32
N LEU A 758 -8.02 11.11 2.63
CA LEU A 758 -9.41 10.77 2.93
C LEU A 758 -9.95 11.59 4.11
N GLY A 759 -9.21 11.62 5.23
CA GLY A 759 -9.59 12.35 6.43
C GLY A 759 -9.73 13.85 6.19
N GLN A 760 -8.78 14.47 5.51
CA GLN A 760 -8.79 15.90 5.17
C GLN A 760 -9.95 16.25 4.25
N THR A 761 -10.18 15.45 3.20
CA THR A 761 -11.29 15.68 2.25
C THR A 761 -12.64 15.53 2.93
N CYS A 762 -12.84 14.51 3.76
CA CYS A 762 -14.09 14.34 4.52
C CYS A 762 -14.30 15.45 5.54
N ALA A 763 -13.26 15.84 6.31
CA ALA A 763 -13.38 16.91 7.28
C ALA A 763 -13.76 18.25 6.62
N LEU A 764 -13.15 18.58 5.49
CA LEU A 764 -13.45 19.77 4.70
C LEU A 764 -14.86 19.72 4.11
N GLY A 765 -15.25 18.58 3.55
CA GLY A 765 -16.57 18.37 3.00
C GLY A 765 -17.69 18.46 4.05
N LEU A 766 -17.49 17.88 5.24
CA LEU A 766 -18.45 17.97 6.34
C LEU A 766 -18.59 19.40 6.88
N LEU A 767 -17.49 20.17 6.94
CA LEU A 767 -17.54 21.58 7.30
C LEU A 767 -18.41 22.37 6.31
N ILE A 768 -18.16 22.19 5.02
CA ILE A 768 -18.92 22.87 3.95
C ILE A 768 -20.40 22.46 4.00
N ASP A 769 -20.67 21.15 4.14
CA ASP A 769 -22.04 20.64 4.19
C ASP A 769 -22.78 21.14 5.44
N GLY A 770 -22.16 21.08 6.61
CA GLY A 770 -22.73 21.60 7.86
C GLY A 770 -23.09 23.08 7.76
N MET A 771 -22.22 23.91 7.17
CA MET A 771 -22.49 25.33 6.95
C MET A 771 -23.65 25.55 5.98
N ILE A 772 -23.67 24.87 4.84
CA ILE A 772 -24.73 24.98 3.82
C ILE A 772 -26.06 24.49 4.38
N SER A 773 -26.06 23.32 5.04
CA SER A 773 -27.28 22.74 5.63
C SER A 773 -27.86 23.57 6.77
N LEU A 774 -27.00 24.21 7.60
CA LEU A 774 -27.45 25.01 8.72
C LEU A 774 -27.93 26.40 8.32
N PHE A 775 -27.27 27.07 7.36
CA PHE A 775 -27.47 28.47 7.10
C PHE A 775 -28.18 28.76 5.75
N ILE A 776 -27.98 27.96 4.70
CA ILE A 776 -28.58 28.17 3.38
C ILE A 776 -29.84 27.34 3.21
N LEU A 777 -29.83 26.06 3.55
CA LEU A 777 -30.92 25.12 3.30
C LEU A 777 -32.25 25.54 3.95
N PRO A 778 -32.31 26.04 5.20
CA PRO A 778 -33.59 26.48 5.80
C PRO A 778 -34.27 27.58 4.98
N HIS A 779 -33.52 28.57 4.51
CA HIS A 779 -34.05 29.67 3.68
C HIS A 779 -34.47 29.16 2.30
N ALA A 780 -33.74 28.25 1.71
CA ALA A 780 -34.11 27.60 0.46
C ALA A 780 -35.40 26.77 0.62
N CYS A 781 -35.60 26.07 1.75
CA CYS A 781 -36.85 25.40 2.07
C CYS A 781 -38.03 26.36 2.09
N GLN A 782 -37.86 27.52 2.72
CA GLN A 782 -38.94 28.53 2.80
C GLN A 782 -39.33 29.06 1.41
N TRP A 783 -38.34 29.21 0.52
CA TRP A 783 -38.58 29.72 -0.83
C TRP A 783 -39.15 28.68 -1.80
N PHE A 784 -38.65 27.44 -1.75
CA PHE A 784 -39.01 26.35 -2.66
C PHE A 784 -40.24 25.55 -2.21
N LEU A 785 -40.44 25.36 -0.89
CA LEU A 785 -41.45 24.47 -0.35
C LEU A 785 -42.72 25.22 0.16
N LYS A 786 -42.60 26.52 0.46
CA LYS A 786 -43.72 27.33 1.00
C LYS A 786 -44.71 27.84 -0.08
N LYS A 787 -44.49 27.57 -1.36
CA LYS A 787 -45.41 27.93 -2.46
C LYS A 787 -46.55 26.91 -2.65
N ILE A 788 -46.92 26.20 -1.61
CA ILE A 788 -48.10 25.38 -1.48
C ILE A 788 -48.78 25.85 -0.20
#